data_3cfef2a1b1d3717105c42b231ac84a93
#
_entry.id   3cfef2a1b1d3717105c42b231ac84a93
#
_cell.length_a   1.000
_cell.length_b   1.000
_cell.length_c   1.000
_cell.angle_alpha   90.00
_cell.angle_beta   90.00
_cell.angle_gamma   90.00
#
_symmetry.space_group_name_H-M   'P 1'
#
loop_
_entity.id
_entity.type
_entity.pdbx_description
1 polymer ?
#
loop_
_entity_poly.entity_id
_entity_poly.type
_entity_poly.pdbx_seq_one_letter_code
_entity_poly.pdbx_strand_id
1 'polypeptide(L)'
;MKSKKPLTILTMALLSLIIVLPIVEYVFAVPPTPFLLNPNVIPKYTNQLSDASGNPLPPPVYVPEFSNATHEFYTVNVTEFNQQILPTIDALGNPTGFGTTTVWGYGGNTTLGYVRNAPGPTFEATQGKEIYVRYQNKLSGVSHLFAVDPTLHWANPNNIPMMEVINNATAVPSLAPPYPPGYNGAPYLDPITGVLTNPAGWNAQAPVPIIPHLHGGEVQSTSDGHPEAWFTPGSGVYPQGSAYNTELTNWVNASTGVFDIPVQTSEAVFRYPNDQPPTTLWYHDHALGITRINVMSGLAGFYMLRNDTDTTARSSYIPPYEYEMPLVIQDRTFDINGQFYFPSVGLNPEHPYWLPEFFGDTIMVNGLVWPNMNVKQGVYRLRLLDGSNARFYTVSFWIPNATLLGIPNKLPFTIIGSDGGYLPAPVTVKELTIAPGERWDILVDFSAVPYVPGVSNIILRNTAEAPFKGGGGGTPANPQTVGQIMKFTVLGAPGWTRQPVPAQLNTIPTLPAPTTSRQLTLLEVMGPGGPLEVLLDGKKWGADISENVTLGDTEEWIIVNPTADAHPIHLHLVQFQLVSRQNFRVNKYVTDWMALNGMPPVPNDWVTQNPPYQNYLQGKIAGPRLHETGWKDTIQAFPGQVTIIRVRFAPIGGGTYPFDATQGPGYVWHCHILDHEDNEMMRPYLVKLPPPP
;
A
#
# COMPACT_ATOMS: atom_id res chain seq x y z
N MET A 1 13.55 54.76 -67.86
CA MET A 1 14.81 54.07 -67.52
C MET A 1 14.81 53.91 -66.00
N LYS A 2 14.52 52.71 -65.48
CA LYS A 2 14.42 52.38 -64.03
C LYS A 2 15.49 51.34 -63.73
N SER A 3 16.47 51.68 -62.90
CA SER A 3 17.52 50.81 -62.42
C SER A 3 16.96 49.92 -61.32
N LYS A 4 17.09 48.62 -61.49
CA LYS A 4 16.84 47.63 -60.45
C LYS A 4 18.13 47.38 -59.65
N LYS A 5 18.10 47.58 -58.38
CA LYS A 5 19.17 47.12 -57.48
C LYS A 5 19.00 45.63 -57.18
N PRO A 6 20.06 44.81 -57.13
CA PRO A 6 19.95 43.41 -56.67
C PRO A 6 20.01 43.33 -55.17
N LEU A 7 19.12 42.51 -54.59
CA LEU A 7 19.06 42.15 -53.23
C LEU A 7 20.10 41.05 -52.91
N THR A 8 21.10 41.39 -52.14
CA THR A 8 22.13 40.43 -51.73
C THR A 8 21.56 39.52 -50.58
N ILE A 9 21.34 38.26 -50.90
CA ILE A 9 20.97 37.24 -49.91
C ILE A 9 22.27 36.79 -49.23
N LEU A 10 22.40 37.11 -47.96
CA LEU A 10 23.48 36.63 -47.10
C LEU A 10 23.12 35.21 -46.62
N THR A 11 23.72 34.21 -47.27
CA THR A 11 23.60 32.81 -46.85
C THR A 11 24.58 32.60 -45.70
N MET A 12 24.06 32.53 -44.46
CA MET A 12 24.82 32.01 -43.32
C MET A 12 24.98 30.50 -43.49
N ALA A 13 26.15 30.07 -43.89
CA ALA A 13 26.55 28.67 -43.77
C ALA A 13 26.87 28.39 -42.31
N LEU A 14 25.94 27.68 -41.60
CA LEU A 14 26.26 27.03 -40.34
C LEU A 14 27.21 25.88 -40.65
N LEU A 15 28.47 26.06 -40.33
CA LEU A 15 29.43 24.96 -40.25
C LEU A 15 29.05 24.12 -39.03
N SER A 16 28.36 23.03 -39.26
CA SER A 16 28.16 21.97 -38.23
C SER A 16 29.51 21.28 -38.03
N LEU A 17 30.24 21.73 -37.02
CA LEU A 17 31.41 20.99 -36.54
C LEU A 17 30.87 19.74 -35.78
N ILE A 18 30.74 18.62 -36.49
CA ILE A 18 30.48 17.33 -35.86
C ILE A 18 31.80 16.96 -35.17
N ILE A 19 31.89 17.30 -33.89
CA ILE A 19 32.89 16.69 -33.00
C ILE A 19 32.42 15.26 -32.80
N VAL A 20 33.02 14.32 -33.54
CA VAL A 20 32.93 12.91 -33.24
C VAL A 20 33.74 12.70 -31.96
N LEU A 21 33.12 12.91 -30.80
CA LEU A 21 33.63 12.36 -29.57
C LEU A 21 33.58 10.83 -29.71
N PRO A 22 34.65 10.11 -29.39
CA PRO A 22 34.55 8.66 -29.31
C PRO A 22 33.46 8.38 -28.27
N ILE A 23 32.37 7.76 -28.71
CA ILE A 23 31.41 7.11 -27.82
C ILE A 23 32.21 5.98 -27.20
N VAL A 24 32.79 6.23 -26.05
CA VAL A 24 33.25 5.16 -25.18
C VAL A 24 31.95 4.49 -24.72
N GLU A 25 31.57 3.43 -25.41
CA GLU A 25 30.58 2.51 -24.88
C GLU A 25 31.16 1.98 -23.56
N TYR A 26 30.80 2.62 -22.46
CA TYR A 26 30.96 1.99 -21.17
C TYR A 26 29.97 0.82 -21.19
N VAL A 27 30.49 -0.36 -21.48
CA VAL A 27 29.83 -1.62 -21.18
C VAL A 27 29.76 -1.65 -19.65
N PHE A 28 28.72 -1.06 -19.09
CA PHE A 28 28.36 -1.33 -17.73
C PHE A 28 28.15 -2.84 -17.66
N ALA A 29 28.93 -3.53 -16.83
CA ALA A 29 28.59 -4.88 -16.44
C ALA A 29 27.27 -4.77 -15.66
N VAL A 30 26.15 -4.83 -16.40
CA VAL A 30 24.85 -5.09 -15.80
C VAL A 30 25.06 -6.33 -14.95
N PRO A 31 24.82 -6.33 -13.62
CA PRO A 31 24.90 -7.54 -12.85
C PRO A 31 24.05 -8.57 -13.57
N PRO A 32 24.43 -9.83 -13.54
CA PRO A 32 23.59 -10.85 -14.12
C PRO A 32 22.21 -10.68 -13.49
N THR A 33 21.24 -10.29 -14.31
CA THR A 33 19.83 -10.28 -13.90
C THR A 33 19.60 -11.69 -13.37
N PRO A 34 19.18 -11.89 -12.12
CA PRO A 34 18.91 -13.23 -11.64
C PRO A 34 17.95 -13.87 -12.63
N PHE A 35 18.19 -15.11 -13.00
CA PHE A 35 17.27 -15.79 -13.90
C PHE A 35 15.90 -15.77 -13.23
N LEU A 36 14.91 -15.11 -13.84
CA LEU A 36 13.56 -15.03 -13.30
C LEU A 36 12.83 -16.35 -13.54
N LEU A 37 12.08 -16.77 -12.55
CA LEU A 37 11.21 -17.93 -12.67
C LEU A 37 10.06 -17.59 -13.62
N ASN A 38 9.89 -18.37 -14.68
CA ASN A 38 8.75 -18.17 -15.58
C ASN A 38 7.44 -18.48 -14.84
N PRO A 39 6.52 -17.52 -14.65
CA PRO A 39 5.30 -17.74 -13.89
C PRO A 39 4.38 -18.82 -14.50
N ASN A 40 4.52 -19.14 -15.80
CA ASN A 40 3.73 -20.18 -16.44
C ASN A 40 4.13 -21.61 -16.06
N VAL A 41 5.33 -21.82 -15.48
CA VAL A 41 5.75 -23.15 -15.00
C VAL A 41 5.34 -23.40 -13.55
N ILE A 42 4.87 -22.39 -12.84
CA ILE A 42 4.41 -22.54 -11.45
C ILE A 42 3.05 -23.21 -11.46
N PRO A 43 2.87 -24.36 -10.79
CA PRO A 43 1.59 -25.04 -10.69
C PRO A 43 0.55 -24.15 -9.97
N LYS A 44 -0.65 -24.03 -10.54
CA LYS A 44 -1.73 -23.23 -9.96
C LYS A 44 -2.71 -24.07 -9.17
N TYR A 45 -3.20 -23.52 -8.06
CA TYR A 45 -4.28 -24.08 -7.25
C TYR A 45 -3.95 -25.37 -6.51
N THR A 46 -2.66 -25.64 -6.28
CA THR A 46 -2.19 -26.79 -5.49
C THR A 46 -1.95 -26.40 -4.03
N ASN A 47 -1.57 -25.15 -3.74
CA ASN A 47 -1.58 -24.59 -2.38
C ASN A 47 -3.03 -24.49 -1.85
N GLN A 48 -3.25 -24.70 -0.55
CA GLN A 48 -4.59 -24.76 0.04
C GLN A 48 -4.81 -23.68 1.11
N LEU A 49 -5.93 -22.97 1.03
CA LEU A 49 -6.44 -22.04 2.05
C LEU A 49 -7.66 -22.60 2.81
N SER A 50 -7.90 -23.89 2.69
CA SER A 50 -8.95 -24.62 3.43
C SER A 50 -8.51 -26.05 3.67
N ASP A 51 -9.14 -26.71 4.67
CA ASP A 51 -9.03 -28.14 4.82
C ASP A 51 -9.81 -28.90 3.71
N ALA A 52 -9.71 -30.22 3.70
CA ALA A 52 -10.40 -31.06 2.74
C ALA A 52 -11.94 -31.01 2.88
N SER A 53 -12.45 -30.62 4.03
CA SER A 53 -13.89 -30.51 4.33
C SER A 53 -14.46 -29.15 3.93
N GLY A 54 -13.63 -28.21 3.46
CA GLY A 54 -14.04 -26.86 3.05
C GLY A 54 -14.16 -25.87 4.20
N ASN A 55 -13.48 -26.13 5.32
CA ASN A 55 -13.35 -25.12 6.37
C ASN A 55 -12.17 -24.21 6.03
N PRO A 56 -12.34 -22.87 6.05
CA PRO A 56 -11.25 -21.92 5.84
C PRO A 56 -10.07 -22.14 6.80
N LEU A 57 -8.87 -21.87 6.30
CA LEU A 57 -7.64 -21.78 7.09
C LEU A 57 -7.17 -20.31 7.06
N PRO A 58 -7.77 -19.46 7.91
CA PRO A 58 -7.37 -18.05 7.97
C PRO A 58 -5.95 -17.91 8.52
N PRO A 59 -5.30 -16.74 8.32
CA PRO A 59 -4.06 -16.45 9.00
C PRO A 59 -4.18 -16.66 10.52
N PRO A 60 -3.11 -17.13 11.21
CA PRO A 60 -3.13 -17.32 12.64
C PRO A 60 -3.53 -16.04 13.39
N VAL A 61 -4.23 -16.19 14.50
CA VAL A 61 -4.71 -15.07 15.33
C VAL A 61 -3.82 -14.90 16.55
N TYR A 62 -3.36 -13.66 16.80
CA TYR A 62 -2.62 -13.33 18.01
C TYR A 62 -3.45 -13.58 19.27
N VAL A 63 -2.76 -14.00 20.32
CA VAL A 63 -3.30 -14.01 21.68
C VAL A 63 -2.50 -13.07 22.57
N PRO A 64 -3.15 -12.28 23.44
CA PRO A 64 -2.44 -11.37 24.32
C PRO A 64 -1.59 -12.14 25.33
N GLU A 65 -0.39 -11.64 25.61
CA GLU A 65 0.45 -12.20 26.67
C GLU A 65 -0.04 -11.81 28.08
N PHE A 66 -0.76 -10.68 28.13
CA PHE A 66 -1.45 -10.21 29.33
C PHE A 66 -2.74 -9.50 28.93
N SER A 67 -3.82 -9.69 29.72
CA SER A 67 -5.11 -9.05 29.47
C SER A 67 -5.81 -8.75 30.80
N ASN A 68 -6.49 -7.62 30.86
CA ASN A 68 -7.40 -7.26 31.97
C ASN A 68 -8.75 -6.81 31.38
N ALA A 69 -9.62 -6.19 32.16
CA ALA A 69 -10.97 -5.81 31.75
C ALA A 69 -10.96 -4.76 30.61
N THR A 70 -9.94 -3.92 30.51
CA THR A 70 -9.89 -2.75 29.62
C THR A 70 -8.76 -2.80 28.61
N HIS A 71 -7.73 -3.60 28.84
CA HIS A 71 -6.51 -3.60 28.01
C HIS A 71 -6.04 -5.00 27.66
N GLU A 72 -5.43 -5.11 26.49
CA GLU A 72 -4.68 -6.28 26.04
C GLU A 72 -3.27 -5.89 25.63
N PHE A 73 -2.31 -6.77 25.89
CA PHE A 73 -0.89 -6.54 25.66
C PHE A 73 -0.31 -7.64 24.78
N TYR A 74 0.33 -7.24 23.70
CA TYR A 74 0.89 -8.13 22.69
C TYR A 74 2.36 -7.81 22.44
N THR A 75 3.21 -8.83 22.34
CA THR A 75 4.58 -8.67 21.82
C THR A 75 4.65 -9.22 20.43
N VAL A 76 5.08 -8.39 19.50
CA VAL A 76 5.25 -8.72 18.08
C VAL A 76 6.71 -8.55 17.70
N ASN A 77 7.31 -9.61 17.16
CA ASN A 77 8.69 -9.61 16.68
C ASN A 77 8.71 -9.47 15.17
N VAL A 78 9.59 -8.62 14.65
CA VAL A 78 9.94 -8.58 13.23
C VAL A 78 11.22 -9.37 13.02
N THR A 79 11.14 -10.43 12.23
CA THR A 79 12.26 -11.38 12.04
C THR A 79 12.37 -11.82 10.58
N GLU A 80 13.58 -12.24 10.19
CA GLU A 80 13.83 -12.95 8.94
C GLU A 80 13.63 -14.46 9.14
N PHE A 81 13.03 -15.13 8.16
CA PHE A 81 12.83 -16.58 8.15
C PHE A 81 12.50 -17.09 6.75
N ASN A 82 12.53 -18.41 6.59
CA ASN A 82 12.14 -19.08 5.35
C ASN A 82 10.67 -19.53 5.43
N GLN A 83 9.88 -19.20 4.40
CA GLN A 83 8.47 -19.58 4.27
C GLN A 83 8.23 -20.34 2.96
N GLN A 84 7.41 -21.38 3.01
CA GLN A 84 6.96 -22.07 1.80
C GLN A 84 5.84 -21.28 1.13
N ILE A 85 6.14 -20.61 0.04
CA ILE A 85 5.22 -19.73 -0.71
C ILE A 85 4.83 -20.37 -2.04
N LEU A 86 5.85 -20.87 -2.77
CA LEU A 86 5.65 -21.60 -4.01
C LEU A 86 5.08 -23.01 -3.74
N PRO A 87 4.30 -23.59 -4.65
CA PRO A 87 3.73 -24.90 -4.48
C PRO A 87 4.80 -25.98 -4.37
N THR A 88 4.65 -26.93 -3.43
CA THR A 88 5.55 -28.07 -3.28
C THR A 88 5.21 -29.24 -4.20
N ILE A 89 3.96 -29.28 -4.71
CA ILE A 89 3.46 -30.31 -5.62
C ILE A 89 2.78 -29.69 -6.84
N ASP A 90 2.80 -30.43 -7.95
CA ASP A 90 2.02 -30.11 -9.14
C ASP A 90 0.56 -30.65 -9.04
N ALA A 91 -0.25 -30.44 -10.09
CA ALA A 91 -1.63 -30.92 -10.16
C ALA A 91 -1.77 -32.46 -10.18
N LEU A 92 -0.69 -33.17 -10.42
CA LEU A 92 -0.64 -34.65 -10.42
C LEU A 92 -0.10 -35.21 -9.09
N GLY A 93 0.31 -34.31 -8.17
CA GLY A 93 0.90 -34.67 -6.88
C GLY A 93 2.41 -34.91 -6.93
N ASN A 94 3.10 -34.63 -8.04
CA ASN A 94 4.54 -34.76 -8.14
C ASN A 94 5.24 -33.57 -7.46
N PRO A 95 6.40 -33.77 -6.83
CA PRO A 95 7.21 -32.69 -6.27
C PRO A 95 7.61 -31.68 -7.34
N THR A 96 7.47 -30.38 -7.05
CA THR A 96 7.89 -29.29 -7.95
C THR A 96 9.38 -29.00 -7.88
N GLY A 97 10.01 -29.31 -6.75
CA GLY A 97 11.40 -28.95 -6.47
C GLY A 97 11.58 -27.49 -6.01
N PHE A 98 10.54 -26.69 -5.89
CA PHE A 98 10.64 -25.33 -5.35
C PHE A 98 10.99 -25.34 -3.87
N GLY A 99 12.02 -24.56 -3.51
CA GLY A 99 12.42 -24.33 -2.13
C GLY A 99 11.55 -23.29 -1.41
N THR A 100 11.96 -22.95 -0.18
CA THR A 100 11.39 -21.89 0.60
C THR A 100 11.91 -20.52 0.17
N THR A 101 11.10 -19.47 0.38
CA THR A 101 11.46 -18.08 0.13
C THR A 101 11.89 -17.43 1.45
N THR A 102 13.01 -16.71 1.45
CA THR A 102 13.41 -15.86 2.57
C THR A 102 12.51 -14.63 2.62
N VAL A 103 11.90 -14.39 3.75
CA VAL A 103 10.96 -13.29 3.98
C VAL A 103 11.22 -12.62 5.31
N TRP A 104 10.71 -11.41 5.45
CA TRP A 104 10.50 -10.81 6.77
C TRP A 104 9.02 -10.93 7.14
N GLY A 105 8.76 -11.06 8.42
CA GLY A 105 7.38 -11.10 8.86
C GLY A 105 7.24 -10.82 10.34
N TYR A 106 6.02 -10.50 10.69
CA TYR A 106 5.59 -10.32 12.05
C TYR A 106 5.34 -11.67 12.71
N GLY A 107 5.74 -11.81 13.95
CA GLY A 107 5.54 -13.03 14.72
C GLY A 107 5.23 -12.74 16.19
N GLY A 108 4.50 -13.66 16.81
CA GLY A 108 4.12 -13.56 18.22
C GLY A 108 3.34 -14.78 18.68
N ASN A 109 2.83 -14.71 19.90
CA ASN A 109 1.97 -15.76 20.43
C ASN A 109 0.62 -15.75 19.73
N THR A 110 0.18 -16.91 19.26
CA THR A 110 -1.10 -17.10 18.58
C THR A 110 -1.86 -18.26 19.18
N THR A 111 -3.09 -18.48 18.73
CA THR A 111 -3.89 -19.67 19.08
C THR A 111 -3.21 -21.00 18.70
N LEU A 112 -2.19 -20.97 17.84
CA LEU A 112 -1.39 -22.12 17.41
C LEU A 112 0.00 -22.19 18.06
N GLY A 113 0.24 -21.38 19.10
CA GLY A 113 1.56 -21.17 19.71
C GLY A 113 2.30 -19.99 19.08
N TYR A 114 3.64 -19.93 19.23
CA TYR A 114 4.42 -18.88 18.58
C TYR A 114 4.49 -19.12 17.06
N VAL A 115 3.96 -18.16 16.31
CA VAL A 115 3.97 -18.19 14.84
C VAL A 115 4.60 -16.91 14.31
N ARG A 116 5.33 -17.01 13.21
CA ARG A 116 5.80 -15.91 12.36
C ARG A 116 5.42 -16.21 10.92
N ASN A 117 4.86 -15.24 10.25
CA ASN A 117 4.33 -15.39 8.89
C ASN A 117 4.52 -14.11 8.08
N ALA A 118 4.49 -14.25 6.78
CA ALA A 118 4.37 -13.18 5.78
C ALA A 118 3.22 -13.53 4.81
N PRO A 119 2.06 -12.86 4.89
CA PRO A 119 1.65 -11.81 5.87
C PRO A 119 1.59 -12.31 7.31
N GLY A 120 1.79 -11.39 8.28
CA GLY A 120 1.79 -11.67 9.71
C GLY A 120 0.46 -12.19 10.24
N PRO A 121 0.43 -12.71 11.50
CA PRO A 121 -0.79 -13.10 12.16
C PRO A 121 -1.79 -11.95 12.30
N THR A 122 -3.07 -12.29 12.41
CA THR A 122 -4.18 -11.34 12.53
C THR A 122 -4.40 -10.90 13.97
N PHE A 123 -4.60 -9.60 14.20
CA PHE A 123 -5.21 -9.12 15.44
C PHE A 123 -6.73 -9.24 15.35
N GLU A 124 -7.35 -9.82 16.38
CA GLU A 124 -8.80 -9.81 16.58
C GLU A 124 -9.09 -8.89 17.77
N ALA A 125 -9.38 -7.62 17.46
CA ALA A 125 -9.61 -6.58 18.46
C ALA A 125 -11.09 -6.38 18.73
N THR A 126 -11.41 -6.01 19.96
CA THR A 126 -12.79 -5.70 20.39
C THR A 126 -12.96 -4.19 20.51
N GLN A 127 -14.01 -3.64 19.91
CA GLN A 127 -14.33 -2.20 20.01
C GLN A 127 -14.42 -1.76 21.48
N GLY A 128 -13.76 -0.65 21.80
CA GLY A 128 -13.72 -0.09 23.15
C GLY A 128 -12.76 -0.81 24.12
N LYS A 129 -11.99 -1.79 23.65
CA LYS A 129 -10.93 -2.43 24.43
C LYS A 129 -9.57 -2.03 23.87
N GLU A 130 -8.79 -1.31 24.65
CA GLU A 130 -7.49 -0.83 24.23
C GLU A 130 -6.49 -1.97 24.05
N ILE A 131 -5.68 -1.88 22.99
CA ILE A 131 -4.57 -2.80 22.73
C ILE A 131 -3.26 -2.04 22.81
N TYR A 132 -2.31 -2.61 23.55
CA TYR A 132 -0.90 -2.19 23.52
C TYR A 132 -0.08 -3.26 22.79
N VAL A 133 0.70 -2.82 21.80
CA VAL A 133 1.56 -3.70 21.04
C VAL A 133 3.00 -3.26 21.19
N ARG A 134 3.84 -4.13 21.76
CA ARG A 134 5.29 -3.95 21.76
C ARG A 134 5.87 -4.57 20.50
N TYR A 135 6.20 -3.74 19.51
CA TYR A 135 6.93 -4.16 18.34
C TYR A 135 8.42 -4.22 18.62
N GLN A 136 9.07 -5.32 18.26
CA GLN A 136 10.50 -5.56 18.47
C GLN A 136 11.18 -5.80 17.13
N ASN A 137 12.14 -4.94 16.78
CA ASN A 137 12.98 -5.14 15.60
C ASN A 137 14.08 -6.16 15.92
N LYS A 138 13.93 -7.37 15.42
CA LYS A 138 14.89 -8.49 15.59
C LYS A 138 15.69 -8.78 14.33
N LEU A 139 15.79 -7.83 13.38
CA LEU A 139 16.59 -7.94 12.16
C LEU A 139 18.08 -7.61 12.40
N SER A 140 18.60 -7.94 13.58
CA SER A 140 19.99 -7.70 13.95
C SER A 140 20.95 -8.55 13.11
N GLY A 141 21.96 -7.91 12.52
CA GLY A 141 22.93 -8.59 11.65
C GLY A 141 22.39 -8.99 10.27
N VAL A 142 21.19 -8.55 9.92
CA VAL A 142 20.54 -8.78 8.63
C VAL A 142 20.70 -7.54 7.75
N SER A 143 21.01 -7.73 6.50
CA SER A 143 20.92 -6.69 5.45
C SER A 143 19.54 -6.74 4.81
N HIS A 144 19.08 -5.59 4.28
CA HIS A 144 17.81 -5.55 3.56
C HIS A 144 17.79 -6.57 2.40
N LEU A 145 16.67 -7.27 2.21
CA LEU A 145 16.53 -8.26 1.14
C LEU A 145 16.66 -7.65 -0.26
N PHE A 146 16.32 -6.37 -0.38
CA PHE A 146 16.35 -5.63 -1.64
C PHE A 146 17.29 -4.42 -1.54
N ALA A 147 17.65 -3.85 -2.70
CA ALA A 147 18.49 -2.66 -2.74
C ALA A 147 17.74 -1.46 -2.14
N VAL A 148 18.38 -0.79 -1.19
CA VAL A 148 17.92 0.50 -0.66
C VAL A 148 18.44 1.59 -1.57
N ASP A 149 17.58 2.52 -2.00
CA ASP A 149 18.00 3.67 -2.77
C ASP A 149 18.36 4.86 -1.84
N PRO A 150 19.65 5.17 -1.67
CA PRO A 150 20.08 6.22 -0.75
C PRO A 150 19.90 7.64 -1.33
N THR A 151 19.40 7.75 -2.55
CA THR A 151 19.12 9.04 -3.20
C THR A 151 17.70 9.53 -2.91
N LEU A 152 16.81 8.64 -2.45
CA LEU A 152 15.51 9.02 -1.92
C LEU A 152 15.65 9.67 -0.54
N HIS A 153 14.63 10.40 -0.12
CA HIS A 153 14.49 10.77 1.28
C HIS A 153 14.03 9.54 2.06
N TRP A 154 14.90 8.95 2.86
CA TRP A 154 14.68 7.62 3.44
C TRP A 154 15.06 7.54 4.92
N ALA A 155 14.54 6.53 5.60
CA ALA A 155 14.90 6.16 6.97
C ALA A 155 16.37 5.75 7.04
N ASN A 156 17.25 6.71 7.36
CA ASN A 156 18.70 6.63 7.20
C ASN A 156 19.41 6.40 8.52
N PRO A 157 19.57 5.15 8.98
CA PRO A 157 20.15 4.87 10.30
C PRO A 157 21.65 5.13 10.39
N ASN A 158 22.33 5.29 9.26
CA ASN A 158 23.78 5.52 9.22
C ASN A 158 24.15 7.00 9.06
N ASN A 159 23.16 7.92 9.06
CA ASN A 159 23.36 9.35 8.80
C ASN A 159 24.20 9.60 7.53
N ILE A 160 24.02 8.78 6.52
CA ILE A 160 24.68 8.96 5.24
C ILE A 160 24.14 10.25 4.62
N PRO A 161 24.98 11.21 4.20
CA PRO A 161 24.49 12.37 3.50
C PRO A 161 23.63 11.94 2.32
N MET A 162 22.45 12.56 2.17
CA MET A 162 21.57 12.31 1.04
C MET A 162 22.38 12.54 -0.24
N MET A 163 22.47 11.52 -1.10
CA MET A 163 23.28 11.58 -2.29
C MET A 163 22.52 12.42 -3.33
N GLU A 164 22.92 13.70 -3.47
CA GLU A 164 22.48 14.47 -4.62
C GLU A 164 23.15 13.91 -5.88
N VAL A 165 22.36 13.36 -6.79
CA VAL A 165 22.84 13.12 -8.15
C VAL A 165 22.96 14.48 -8.82
N ILE A 166 24.18 15.02 -8.82
CA ILE A 166 24.46 16.29 -9.47
C ILE A 166 24.27 16.10 -10.96
N ASN A 167 23.16 16.59 -11.48
CA ASN A 167 22.86 16.70 -12.90
C ASN A 167 23.77 17.75 -13.58
N ASN A 168 25.08 17.53 -13.53
CA ASN A 168 26.03 18.28 -14.32
C ASN A 168 26.33 17.44 -15.57
N ALA A 169 26.06 17.97 -16.75
CA ALA A 169 26.33 17.32 -18.04
C ALA A 169 27.82 16.93 -18.25
N THR A 170 28.66 17.19 -17.27
CA THR A 170 30.06 16.78 -17.18
C THR A 170 30.34 15.87 -15.99
N ALA A 171 29.38 15.64 -15.08
CA ALA A 171 29.52 14.67 -14.02
C ALA A 171 29.31 13.27 -14.59
N VAL A 172 30.24 12.41 -14.30
CA VAL A 172 30.31 11.04 -14.77
C VAL A 172 28.93 10.35 -14.63
N PRO A 173 28.38 9.74 -15.69
CA PRO A 173 27.12 8.97 -15.62
C PRO A 173 27.30 7.66 -14.89
N SER A 174 27.94 7.64 -13.75
CA SER A 174 28.44 6.41 -13.14
C SER A 174 27.87 6.13 -11.78
N LEU A 175 26.80 6.80 -11.40
CA LEU A 175 26.06 6.45 -10.16
C LEU A 175 24.84 5.57 -10.44
N ALA A 176 24.71 5.03 -11.64
CA ALA A 176 23.82 3.91 -11.88
C ALA A 176 24.59 2.62 -11.61
N PRO A 177 24.67 2.15 -10.39
CA PRO A 177 25.15 0.82 -10.15
C PRO A 177 23.99 -0.10 -10.41
N PRO A 178 24.26 -1.26 -10.93
CA PRO A 178 23.58 -2.42 -10.47
C PRO A 178 24.43 -3.02 -9.37
N TYR A 179 24.25 -2.62 -8.13
CA TYR A 179 24.87 -3.33 -7.03
C TYR A 179 23.96 -4.46 -6.57
N PRO A 180 24.44 -5.68 -6.52
CA PRO A 180 23.68 -6.80 -6.00
C PRO A 180 23.33 -6.56 -4.53
N PRO A 181 22.23 -7.13 -4.02
CA PRO A 181 21.90 -7.14 -2.60
C PRO A 181 23.13 -7.55 -1.78
N GLY A 182 23.45 -6.80 -0.73
CA GLY A 182 24.64 -7.03 0.10
C GLY A 182 25.90 -6.31 -0.36
N TYR A 183 25.85 -5.50 -1.41
CA TYR A 183 27.02 -4.71 -1.79
C TYR A 183 27.29 -3.62 -0.75
N ASN A 184 28.44 -3.72 -0.12
CA ASN A 184 28.94 -2.72 0.83
C ASN A 184 29.67 -1.61 0.07
N GLY A 185 29.08 -0.43 0.03
CA GLY A 185 29.74 0.78 -0.42
C GLY A 185 29.54 1.08 -1.91
N ALA A 186 28.37 1.59 -2.27
CA ALA A 186 28.25 2.35 -3.50
C ALA A 186 29.27 3.51 -3.47
N PRO A 187 30.08 3.67 -4.52
CA PRO A 187 30.88 4.88 -4.64
C PRO A 187 29.93 6.08 -4.74
N TYR A 188 30.12 7.08 -3.89
CA TYR A 188 29.41 8.34 -4.01
C TYR A 188 30.38 9.46 -4.47
N LEU A 189 29.84 10.41 -5.19
CA LEU A 189 30.60 11.59 -5.54
C LEU A 189 30.58 12.57 -4.37
N ASP A 190 31.72 12.74 -3.70
CA ASP A 190 31.84 13.74 -2.65
C ASP A 190 31.56 15.13 -3.26
N PRO A 191 30.50 15.83 -2.81
CA PRO A 191 30.13 17.13 -3.40
C PRO A 191 31.13 18.23 -3.18
N ILE A 192 32.09 18.06 -2.24
CA ILE A 192 33.14 19.02 -1.93
C ILE A 192 34.38 18.78 -2.78
N THR A 193 34.77 17.52 -2.94
CA THR A 193 36.04 17.15 -3.60
C THR A 193 35.83 16.69 -5.05
N GLY A 194 34.62 16.37 -5.48
CA GLY A 194 34.34 15.80 -6.80
C GLY A 194 34.95 14.41 -7.01
N VAL A 195 35.37 13.74 -5.94
CA VAL A 195 36.00 12.43 -6.00
C VAL A 195 34.99 11.34 -5.65
N LEU A 196 34.95 10.31 -6.48
CA LEU A 196 34.21 9.08 -6.17
C LEU A 196 34.89 8.41 -4.95
N THR A 197 34.20 8.41 -3.83
CA THR A 197 34.66 7.76 -2.59
C THR A 197 33.76 6.60 -2.24
N ASN A 198 34.37 5.56 -1.72
CA ASN A 198 33.68 4.41 -1.15
C ASN A 198 34.02 4.39 0.36
N PRO A 199 33.19 5.00 1.23
CA PRO A 199 33.49 5.00 2.65
C PRO A 199 33.57 3.57 3.17
N ALA A 200 34.67 3.25 3.81
CA ALA A 200 34.88 1.92 4.40
C ALA A 200 33.76 1.63 5.41
N GLY A 201 33.06 0.50 5.20
CA GLY A 201 31.98 0.05 6.08
C GLY A 201 30.59 0.65 5.80
N TRP A 202 30.40 1.44 4.73
CA TRP A 202 29.10 1.96 4.37
C TRP A 202 28.22 0.87 3.75
N ASN A 203 27.02 0.69 4.29
CA ASN A 203 26.02 -0.24 3.78
C ASN A 203 24.62 0.36 3.99
N ALA A 204 23.96 0.83 2.92
CA ALA A 204 22.61 1.35 2.97
C ALA A 204 21.59 0.28 3.33
N GLN A 205 21.88 -1.00 3.12
CA GLN A 205 20.99 -2.13 3.39
C GLN A 205 20.98 -2.59 4.85
N ALA A 206 21.86 -2.05 5.72
CA ALA A 206 21.91 -2.40 7.14
C ALA A 206 22.33 -1.19 7.98
N PRO A 207 21.82 -1.07 9.22
CA PRO A 207 20.74 -1.86 9.81
C PRO A 207 19.38 -1.54 9.17
N VAL A 208 18.42 -2.44 9.34
CA VAL A 208 17.07 -2.28 8.76
C VAL A 208 16.17 -1.50 9.72
N PRO A 209 15.74 -0.27 9.39
CA PRO A 209 14.73 0.46 10.15
C PRO A 209 13.33 -0.06 9.83
N ILE A 210 12.45 -0.05 10.84
CA ILE A 210 11.03 -0.40 10.70
C ILE A 210 10.17 0.61 11.46
N ILE A 211 8.93 0.78 11.03
CA ILE A 211 7.87 1.47 11.77
C ILE A 211 6.50 0.93 11.35
N PRO A 212 5.82 0.12 12.17
CA PRO A 212 4.48 -0.37 11.84
C PRO A 212 3.44 0.76 11.88
N HIS A 213 2.55 0.79 10.89
CA HIS A 213 1.37 1.65 10.82
C HIS A 213 0.10 0.80 10.88
N LEU A 214 -0.91 1.22 11.66
CA LEU A 214 -2.24 0.63 11.65
C LEU A 214 -3.14 1.39 10.67
N HIS A 215 -3.17 0.93 9.43
CA HIS A 215 -3.89 1.54 8.33
C HIS A 215 -5.41 1.55 8.57
N GLY A 216 -5.97 2.75 8.59
CA GLY A 216 -7.38 3.01 8.87
C GLY A 216 -7.71 3.12 10.37
N GLY A 217 -6.72 3.07 11.26
CA GLY A 217 -6.88 3.23 12.69
C GLY A 217 -7.10 4.68 13.13
N GLU A 218 -8.10 4.96 13.97
CA GLU A 218 -8.21 6.22 14.70
C GLU A 218 -7.30 6.16 15.93
N VAL A 219 -6.03 6.53 15.75
CA VAL A 219 -4.96 6.39 16.76
C VAL A 219 -4.22 7.71 16.96
N GLN A 220 -3.59 7.89 18.14
CA GLN A 220 -2.73 9.03 18.40
C GLN A 220 -1.50 9.01 17.50
N SER A 221 -0.96 10.18 17.16
CA SER A 221 0.14 10.32 16.20
C SER A 221 1.43 9.57 16.65
N THR A 222 1.63 9.40 17.96
CA THR A 222 2.74 8.64 18.55
C THR A 222 2.66 7.13 18.33
N SER A 223 1.47 6.60 17.98
CA SER A 223 1.23 5.18 17.68
C SER A 223 0.74 4.93 16.25
N ASP A 224 0.69 5.98 15.43
CA ASP A 224 0.20 5.91 14.06
C ASP A 224 1.20 5.29 13.08
N GLY A 225 2.49 5.25 13.46
CA GLY A 225 3.55 4.82 12.55
C GLY A 225 4.04 5.95 11.65
N HIS A 226 4.25 7.16 12.21
CA HIS A 226 4.80 8.28 11.46
C HIS A 226 6.11 7.87 10.76
N PRO A 227 6.31 8.18 9.46
CA PRO A 227 7.43 7.68 8.66
C PRO A 227 8.81 7.95 9.24
N GLU A 228 8.98 9.02 10.02
CA GLU A 228 10.23 9.35 10.72
C GLU A 228 10.31 8.80 12.15
N ALA A 229 9.33 8.00 12.60
CA ALA A 229 9.38 7.39 13.93
C ALA A 229 10.04 6.00 13.93
N TRP A 230 10.77 5.67 12.89
CA TRP A 230 11.40 4.36 12.70
C TRP A 230 12.42 4.03 13.81
N PHE A 231 12.61 2.74 14.04
CA PHE A 231 13.60 2.21 14.98
C PHE A 231 14.36 1.01 14.39
N THR A 232 15.60 0.88 14.83
CA THR A 232 16.58 -0.08 14.30
C THR A 232 16.76 -1.27 15.23
N PRO A 233 17.26 -2.41 14.72
CA PRO A 233 17.63 -3.54 15.56
C PRO A 233 18.88 -3.23 16.39
N GLY A 234 19.09 -3.98 17.47
CA GLY A 234 20.28 -3.87 18.30
C GLY A 234 20.25 -2.64 19.22
N SER A 235 19.60 -2.78 20.36
CA SER A 235 19.37 -1.72 21.34
C SER A 235 20.61 -0.88 21.62
N GLY A 236 20.52 0.45 21.39
CA GLY A 236 21.58 1.42 21.65
C GLY A 236 22.77 1.38 20.70
N VAL A 237 22.73 0.57 19.64
CA VAL A 237 23.83 0.46 18.66
C VAL A 237 23.66 1.45 17.51
N TYR A 238 22.43 1.63 17.04
CA TYR A 238 22.10 2.49 15.90
C TYR A 238 21.09 3.56 16.30
N PRO A 239 21.01 4.68 15.57
CA PRO A 239 20.05 5.73 15.83
C PRO A 239 18.62 5.28 15.54
N GLN A 240 17.69 6.07 16.01
CA GLN A 240 16.27 6.01 15.71
C GLN A 240 15.87 7.23 14.89
N GLY A 241 14.71 7.18 14.26
CA GLY A 241 14.13 8.30 13.53
C GLY A 241 13.87 9.52 14.42
N SER A 242 13.80 10.68 13.78
CA SER A 242 13.64 11.97 14.47
C SER A 242 12.34 12.07 15.29
N ALA A 243 11.32 11.34 14.90
CA ALA A 243 10.01 11.28 15.53
C ALA A 243 9.79 10.02 16.39
N TYR A 244 10.83 9.22 16.63
CA TYR A 244 10.70 8.00 17.43
C TYR A 244 10.07 8.29 18.80
N ASN A 245 9.09 7.46 19.14
CA ASN A 245 8.38 7.52 20.41
C ASN A 245 7.92 6.12 20.85
N THR A 246 7.55 5.99 22.10
CA THR A 246 6.97 4.79 22.70
C THR A 246 5.96 5.18 23.78
N GLU A 247 4.78 4.60 23.76
CA GLU A 247 3.71 4.90 24.74
C GLU A 247 4.05 4.46 26.16
N LEU A 248 4.91 3.46 26.31
CA LEU A 248 5.34 2.95 27.60
C LEU A 248 6.87 2.83 27.63
N THR A 249 7.47 3.24 28.75
CA THR A 249 8.91 3.06 29.02
C THR A 249 9.20 1.69 29.67
N ASN A 250 8.21 1.07 30.30
CA ASN A 250 8.30 -0.28 30.83
C ASN A 250 7.13 -1.13 30.32
N TRP A 251 7.44 -2.35 29.92
CA TRP A 251 6.47 -3.33 29.47
C TRP A 251 5.95 -4.17 30.63
N VAL A 252 4.75 -4.73 30.47
CA VAL A 252 4.11 -5.58 31.47
C VAL A 252 4.83 -6.93 31.57
N ASN A 253 5.09 -7.38 32.79
CA ASN A 253 5.50 -8.74 33.07
C ASN A 253 4.24 -9.63 33.10
N ALA A 254 4.09 -10.50 32.12
CA ALA A 254 2.90 -11.33 31.95
C ALA A 254 2.61 -12.22 33.15
N SER A 255 3.61 -12.60 33.97
CA SER A 255 3.44 -13.44 35.13
C SER A 255 2.95 -12.69 36.38
N THR A 256 3.28 -11.40 36.50
CA THR A 256 3.00 -10.59 37.68
C THR A 256 1.99 -9.49 37.45
N GLY A 257 1.77 -9.09 36.17
CA GLY A 257 0.97 -7.92 35.82
C GLY A 257 1.65 -6.59 36.15
N VAL A 258 2.93 -6.59 36.56
CA VAL A 258 3.70 -5.40 36.91
C VAL A 258 4.44 -4.87 35.68
N PHE A 259 4.51 -3.56 35.53
CA PHE A 259 5.25 -2.86 34.46
C PHE A 259 6.70 -2.65 34.89
N ASP A 260 7.52 -3.68 34.79
CA ASP A 260 8.91 -3.69 35.27
C ASP A 260 9.96 -4.11 34.21
N ILE A 261 9.52 -4.41 32.97
CA ILE A 261 10.42 -4.79 31.87
C ILE A 261 10.75 -3.55 31.04
N PRO A 262 11.98 -3.00 31.07
CA PRO A 262 12.32 -1.81 30.29
C PRO A 262 12.13 -2.03 28.80
N VAL A 263 11.46 -1.08 28.13
CA VAL A 263 11.38 -1.03 26.67
C VAL A 263 12.73 -0.57 26.10
N GLN A 264 13.23 -1.33 25.14
CA GLN A 264 14.55 -1.09 24.54
C GLN A 264 14.45 -0.14 23.34
N THR A 265 15.57 0.47 22.92
CA THR A 265 15.61 1.35 21.75
C THR A 265 15.39 0.62 20.41
N SER A 266 15.48 -0.71 20.40
CA SER A 266 15.08 -1.57 19.28
C SER A 266 13.61 -1.98 19.32
N GLU A 267 12.81 -1.32 20.13
CA GLU A 267 11.40 -1.61 20.36
C GLU A 267 10.59 -0.32 20.35
N ALA A 268 9.31 -0.42 20.00
CA ALA A 268 8.34 0.64 20.20
C ALA A 268 7.03 0.04 20.73
N VAL A 269 6.41 0.72 21.67
CA VAL A 269 5.09 0.34 22.19
C VAL A 269 4.05 1.28 21.61
N PHE A 270 3.07 0.71 20.93
CA PHE A 270 1.95 1.44 20.35
C PHE A 270 0.67 1.15 21.11
N ARG A 271 -0.20 2.13 21.21
CA ARG A 271 -1.52 2.06 21.83
C ARG A 271 -2.59 2.23 20.77
N TYR A 272 -3.51 1.27 20.68
CA TYR A 272 -4.66 1.29 19.78
C TYR A 272 -5.96 1.35 20.62
N PRO A 273 -6.64 2.50 20.65
CA PRO A 273 -7.83 2.69 21.46
C PRO A 273 -9.04 1.84 21.05
N ASN A 274 -9.15 1.52 19.75
CA ASN A 274 -10.24 0.70 19.20
C ASN A 274 -11.65 1.30 19.38
N ASP A 275 -11.79 2.60 19.47
CA ASP A 275 -13.08 3.27 19.68
C ASP A 275 -13.92 3.43 18.40
N GLN A 276 -13.28 3.31 17.24
CA GLN A 276 -13.94 3.38 15.94
C GLN A 276 -14.90 2.19 15.70
N PRO A 277 -15.87 2.31 14.76
CA PRO A 277 -16.76 1.21 14.39
C PRO A 277 -16.02 -0.03 13.88
N PRO A 278 -16.61 -1.23 14.03
CA PRO A 278 -16.06 -2.48 13.54
C PRO A 278 -15.78 -2.47 12.05
N THR A 279 -14.56 -2.86 11.68
CA THR A 279 -14.10 -2.88 10.29
C THR A 279 -12.89 -3.79 10.09
N THR A 280 -12.48 -3.94 8.83
CA THR A 280 -11.22 -4.57 8.44
C THR A 280 -10.15 -3.50 8.34
N LEU A 281 -9.23 -3.48 9.30
CA LEU A 281 -7.99 -2.72 9.24
C LEU A 281 -6.84 -3.67 8.86
N TRP A 282 -5.68 -3.12 8.64
CA TRP A 282 -4.46 -3.89 8.44
C TRP A 282 -3.26 -3.10 8.96
N TYR A 283 -2.16 -3.78 9.22
CA TYR A 283 -0.92 -3.14 9.64
C TYR A 283 0.21 -3.50 8.71
N HIS A 284 1.06 -2.53 8.43
CA HIS A 284 2.21 -2.70 7.54
C HIS A 284 3.34 -1.77 7.94
N ASP A 285 4.53 -2.01 7.41
CA ASP A 285 5.65 -1.10 7.61
C ASP A 285 5.44 0.22 6.85
N HIS A 286 5.91 1.32 7.43
CA HIS A 286 5.76 2.67 6.89
C HIS A 286 7.04 3.51 7.01
N ALA A 287 8.23 2.86 7.06
CA ALA A 287 9.49 3.55 7.22
C ALA A 287 9.84 4.39 5.98
N LEU A 288 10.11 5.67 6.21
CA LEU A 288 10.33 6.70 5.19
C LEU A 288 11.25 6.22 4.06
N GLY A 289 10.78 6.29 2.81
CA GLY A 289 11.55 5.99 1.60
C GLY A 289 11.92 4.51 1.39
N ILE A 290 11.48 3.62 2.29
CA ILE A 290 11.70 2.17 2.21
C ILE A 290 10.43 1.34 2.47
N THR A 291 9.27 1.98 2.58
CA THR A 291 7.98 1.28 2.75
C THR A 291 7.78 0.21 1.67
N ARG A 292 8.02 0.56 0.40
CA ARG A 292 7.85 -0.36 -0.75
C ARG A 292 8.64 -1.65 -0.60
N ILE A 293 9.88 -1.57 -0.11
CA ILE A 293 10.75 -2.74 0.02
C ILE A 293 10.56 -3.49 1.34
N ASN A 294 10.15 -2.83 2.42
CA ASN A 294 9.78 -3.46 3.68
C ASN A 294 8.49 -4.27 3.53
N VAL A 295 7.45 -3.71 2.89
CA VAL A 295 6.20 -4.42 2.58
C VAL A 295 6.45 -5.54 1.55
N MET A 296 7.29 -5.30 0.55
CA MET A 296 7.70 -6.34 -0.41
C MET A 296 8.38 -7.52 0.28
N SER A 297 9.16 -7.28 1.33
CA SER A 297 9.81 -8.31 2.14
C SER A 297 8.84 -9.17 2.95
N GLY A 298 7.58 -8.68 3.19
CA GLY A 298 6.52 -9.44 3.85
C GLY A 298 5.88 -8.74 5.07
N LEU A 299 6.25 -7.48 5.36
CA LEU A 299 5.78 -6.77 6.55
C LEU A 299 4.37 -6.19 6.36
N ALA A 300 3.36 -7.05 6.42
CA ALA A 300 1.93 -6.73 6.41
C ALA A 300 1.14 -7.79 7.21
N GLY A 301 -0.04 -7.42 7.73
CA GLY A 301 -0.95 -8.34 8.42
C GLY A 301 -2.32 -7.72 8.67
N PHE A 302 -3.34 -8.54 8.92
CA PHE A 302 -4.69 -8.07 9.18
C PHE A 302 -4.90 -7.61 10.63
N TYR A 303 -5.80 -6.63 10.79
CA TYR A 303 -6.33 -6.20 12.07
C TYR A 303 -7.85 -6.12 11.97
N MET A 304 -8.56 -7.05 12.62
CA MET A 304 -10.01 -7.16 12.59
C MET A 304 -10.59 -6.50 13.83
N LEU A 305 -11.24 -5.37 13.66
CA LEU A 305 -11.97 -4.72 14.75
C LEU A 305 -13.41 -5.23 14.75
N ARG A 306 -13.84 -5.77 15.88
CA ARG A 306 -15.17 -6.38 16.08
C ARG A 306 -15.90 -5.78 17.26
N ASN A 307 -17.20 -6.02 17.34
CA ASN A 307 -18.00 -5.80 18.55
C ASN A 307 -19.09 -6.88 18.68
N ASP A 308 -19.65 -7.04 19.88
CA ASP A 308 -20.67 -8.05 20.18
C ASP A 308 -21.97 -7.84 19.39
N THR A 309 -22.32 -6.58 19.09
CA THR A 309 -23.51 -6.27 18.30
C THR A 309 -23.35 -6.80 16.88
N ASP A 310 -22.14 -6.75 16.33
CA ASP A 310 -21.85 -7.24 15.00
C ASP A 310 -21.99 -8.76 14.90
N THR A 311 -21.51 -9.46 15.91
CA THR A 311 -21.55 -10.93 15.95
C THR A 311 -22.94 -11.48 16.26
N THR A 312 -23.74 -10.83 17.12
CA THR A 312 -25.05 -11.33 17.54
C THR A 312 -26.20 -10.78 16.71
N ALA A 313 -26.31 -9.46 16.56
CA ALA A 313 -27.45 -8.84 15.86
C ALA A 313 -27.46 -9.13 14.35
N ARG A 314 -26.30 -9.41 13.76
CA ARG A 314 -26.14 -9.68 12.31
C ARG A 314 -26.02 -11.17 11.98
N SER A 315 -26.04 -12.05 12.97
CA SER A 315 -25.80 -13.50 12.81
C SER A 315 -26.80 -14.22 11.90
N SER A 316 -27.95 -13.61 11.58
CA SER A 316 -28.91 -14.20 10.64
C SER A 316 -28.53 -14.03 9.16
N TYR A 317 -27.71 -13.02 8.82
CA TYR A 317 -27.31 -12.73 7.44
C TYR A 317 -25.81 -12.57 7.23
N ILE A 318 -25.01 -12.41 8.30
CA ILE A 318 -23.56 -12.50 8.30
C ILE A 318 -23.16 -13.90 8.77
N PRO A 319 -22.33 -14.62 8.00
CA PRO A 319 -21.93 -15.98 8.39
C PRO A 319 -21.08 -15.96 9.67
N PRO A 320 -21.09 -17.05 10.44
CA PRO A 320 -20.21 -17.21 11.58
C PRO A 320 -18.74 -17.31 11.16
N TYR A 321 -17.84 -17.14 12.11
CA TYR A 321 -16.40 -17.07 11.90
C TYR A 321 -15.83 -18.21 11.03
N GLU A 322 -16.36 -19.41 11.18
CA GLU A 322 -15.96 -20.59 10.39
C GLU A 322 -16.25 -20.50 8.88
N TYR A 323 -17.01 -19.47 8.44
CA TYR A 323 -17.28 -19.13 7.05
C TYR A 323 -16.76 -17.72 6.67
N GLU A 324 -15.89 -17.16 7.51
CA GLU A 324 -15.21 -15.91 7.23
C GLU A 324 -13.76 -16.18 6.81
N MET A 325 -13.28 -15.47 5.78
CA MET A 325 -11.91 -15.59 5.29
C MET A 325 -11.37 -14.22 4.90
N PRO A 326 -10.35 -13.70 5.60
CA PRO A 326 -9.58 -12.57 5.14
C PRO A 326 -8.66 -13.00 3.99
N LEU A 327 -8.56 -12.18 2.95
CA LEU A 327 -7.77 -12.44 1.75
C LEU A 327 -6.93 -11.20 1.41
N VAL A 328 -5.65 -11.18 1.77
CA VAL A 328 -4.72 -10.19 1.25
C VAL A 328 -4.15 -10.66 -0.08
N ILE A 329 -4.35 -9.83 -1.10
CA ILE A 329 -3.90 -10.10 -2.47
C ILE A 329 -2.63 -9.27 -2.70
N GLN A 330 -1.57 -9.91 -3.18
CA GLN A 330 -0.29 -9.28 -3.45
C GLN A 330 0.30 -9.86 -4.74
N ASP A 331 1.04 -9.06 -5.48
CA ASP A 331 1.82 -9.57 -6.61
C ASP A 331 3.31 -9.59 -6.29
N ARG A 332 3.99 -10.60 -6.82
CA ARG A 332 5.43 -10.85 -6.63
C ARG A 332 6.04 -11.34 -7.93
N THR A 333 7.35 -11.22 -8.03
CA THR A 333 8.18 -11.92 -9.03
C THR A 333 9.19 -12.78 -8.28
N PHE A 334 9.49 -13.96 -8.81
CA PHE A 334 10.44 -14.91 -8.21
C PHE A 334 11.65 -15.09 -9.10
N ASP A 335 12.80 -15.31 -8.50
CA ASP A 335 13.96 -15.87 -9.21
C ASP A 335 13.86 -17.40 -9.33
N ILE A 336 14.77 -18.02 -10.08
CA ILE A 336 14.78 -19.48 -10.28
C ILE A 336 15.05 -20.28 -9.01
N ASN A 337 15.52 -19.64 -7.95
CA ASN A 337 15.74 -20.26 -6.64
C ASN A 337 14.51 -20.12 -5.73
N GLY A 338 13.43 -19.51 -6.22
CA GLY A 338 12.21 -19.27 -5.46
C GLY A 338 12.31 -18.09 -4.48
N GLN A 339 13.30 -17.22 -4.63
CA GLN A 339 13.41 -16.00 -3.82
C GLN A 339 12.61 -14.86 -4.47
N PHE A 340 12.12 -13.93 -3.67
CA PHE A 340 11.51 -12.71 -4.21
C PHE A 340 12.54 -11.92 -5.02
N TYR A 341 12.11 -11.44 -6.17
CA TYR A 341 12.86 -10.52 -6.99
C TYR A 341 12.15 -9.15 -7.00
N PHE A 342 12.89 -8.13 -6.62
CA PHE A 342 12.49 -6.74 -6.79
C PHE A 342 13.57 -6.05 -7.64
N PRO A 343 13.21 -5.34 -8.73
CA PRO A 343 14.19 -4.71 -9.59
C PRO A 343 15.06 -3.71 -8.81
N SER A 344 16.36 -3.81 -8.96
CA SER A 344 17.35 -2.91 -8.34
C SER A 344 17.97 -1.93 -9.34
N VAL A 345 17.43 -1.85 -10.53
CA VAL A 345 17.87 -0.92 -11.59
C VAL A 345 16.63 -0.31 -12.21
N GLY A 346 16.44 0.98 -11.98
CA GLY A 346 15.43 1.79 -12.62
C GLY A 346 15.96 2.51 -13.87
N LEU A 347 15.04 3.11 -14.61
CA LEU A 347 15.36 4.00 -15.71
C LEU A 347 15.54 5.45 -15.24
N ASN A 348 15.34 5.70 -13.94
CA ASN A 348 15.45 7.01 -13.32
C ASN A 348 16.93 7.35 -13.07
N PRO A 349 17.49 8.39 -13.67
CA PRO A 349 18.87 8.79 -13.45
C PRO A 349 19.09 9.45 -12.07
N GLU A 350 18.05 9.95 -11.43
CA GLU A 350 18.11 10.60 -10.11
C GLU A 350 17.98 9.58 -8.97
N HIS A 351 17.15 8.54 -9.19
CA HIS A 351 16.88 7.46 -8.24
C HIS A 351 17.12 6.10 -8.89
N PRO A 352 18.37 5.64 -8.99
CA PRO A 352 18.75 4.50 -9.84
C PRO A 352 18.20 3.15 -9.38
N TYR A 353 17.84 3.01 -8.10
CA TYR A 353 17.23 1.78 -7.57
C TYR A 353 15.71 1.86 -7.41
N TRP A 354 15.11 2.97 -7.78
CA TRP A 354 13.68 3.18 -7.72
C TRP A 354 13.01 2.93 -9.07
N LEU A 355 11.85 2.29 -9.03
CA LEU A 355 10.93 2.16 -10.16
C LEU A 355 9.66 2.95 -9.84
N PRO A 356 9.03 3.60 -10.84
CA PRO A 356 7.77 4.32 -10.62
C PRO A 356 6.66 3.43 -10.06
N GLU A 357 6.58 2.18 -10.54
CA GLU A 357 5.58 1.20 -10.12
C GLU A 357 6.13 -0.21 -10.30
N PHE A 358 6.04 -1.01 -9.26
CA PHE A 358 6.36 -2.42 -9.33
C PHE A 358 5.11 -3.25 -9.66
N PHE A 359 5.20 -4.04 -10.73
CA PHE A 359 4.18 -5.00 -11.11
C PHE A 359 4.78 -6.40 -11.17
N GLY A 360 4.47 -7.23 -10.19
CA GLY A 360 4.84 -8.63 -10.18
C GLY A 360 4.09 -9.44 -11.26
N ASP A 361 4.61 -10.59 -11.61
CA ASP A 361 4.03 -11.49 -12.63
C ASP A 361 3.27 -12.68 -12.02
N THR A 362 3.32 -12.83 -10.71
CA THR A 362 2.79 -13.96 -9.93
C THR A 362 1.94 -13.45 -8.78
N ILE A 363 0.70 -13.93 -8.65
CA ILE A 363 -0.22 -13.49 -7.61
C ILE A 363 -0.12 -14.41 -6.38
N MET A 364 -0.03 -13.79 -5.22
CA MET A 364 -0.13 -14.43 -3.90
C MET A 364 -1.43 -14.04 -3.21
N VAL A 365 -1.99 -14.97 -2.44
CA VAL A 365 -3.08 -14.71 -1.50
C VAL A 365 -2.71 -15.33 -0.16
N ASN A 366 -2.69 -14.52 0.90
CA ASN A 366 -2.31 -14.93 2.25
C ASN A 366 -0.94 -15.65 2.28
N GLY A 367 0.04 -15.18 1.51
CA GLY A 367 1.39 -15.74 1.46
C GLY A 367 1.56 -17.00 0.62
N LEU A 368 0.54 -17.42 -0.14
CA LEU A 368 0.59 -18.60 -1.01
C LEU A 368 0.34 -18.21 -2.46
N VAL A 369 1.15 -18.74 -3.37
CA VAL A 369 0.99 -18.51 -4.82
C VAL A 369 -0.21 -19.26 -5.36
N TRP A 370 -1.12 -18.53 -6.05
CA TRP A 370 -2.33 -19.05 -6.70
C TRP A 370 -3.03 -20.17 -5.93
N PRO A 371 -3.49 -19.94 -4.69
CA PRO A 371 -4.04 -21.01 -3.88
C PRO A 371 -5.41 -21.47 -4.35
N ASN A 372 -5.85 -22.62 -3.83
CA ASN A 372 -7.21 -23.12 -3.88
C ASN A 372 -7.84 -23.02 -2.48
N MET A 373 -9.14 -22.73 -2.44
CA MET A 373 -9.98 -22.86 -1.26
C MET A 373 -11.16 -23.76 -1.57
N ASN A 374 -11.27 -24.90 -0.90
CA ASN A 374 -12.48 -25.70 -0.95
C ASN A 374 -13.58 -24.96 -0.18
N VAL A 375 -14.79 -24.92 -0.74
CA VAL A 375 -15.95 -24.25 -0.15
C VAL A 375 -17.16 -25.17 -0.18
N LYS A 376 -17.96 -25.15 0.90
CA LYS A 376 -19.26 -25.80 0.94
C LYS A 376 -20.30 -24.99 0.15
N GLN A 377 -21.41 -25.61 -0.22
CA GLN A 377 -22.54 -24.90 -0.84
C GLN A 377 -23.25 -24.03 0.19
N GLY A 378 -22.79 -22.80 0.35
CA GLY A 378 -23.27 -21.83 1.35
C GLY A 378 -22.67 -20.46 1.14
N VAL A 379 -22.98 -19.54 2.04
CA VAL A 379 -22.49 -18.16 2.00
C VAL A 379 -21.20 -18.04 2.82
N TYR A 380 -20.21 -17.39 2.22
CA TYR A 380 -18.94 -17.02 2.87
C TYR A 380 -18.81 -15.51 2.92
N ARG A 381 -18.20 -15.01 3.98
CA ARG A 381 -17.73 -13.63 4.12
C ARG A 381 -16.26 -13.57 3.75
N LEU A 382 -15.93 -12.86 2.70
CA LEU A 382 -14.56 -12.65 2.30
C LEU A 382 -14.18 -11.20 2.58
N ARG A 383 -13.05 -10.99 3.27
CA ARG A 383 -12.52 -9.66 3.55
C ARG A 383 -11.31 -9.43 2.65
N LEU A 384 -11.53 -8.69 1.59
CA LEU A 384 -10.51 -8.42 0.59
C LEU A 384 -9.64 -7.25 1.02
N LEU A 385 -8.34 -7.41 0.86
CA LEU A 385 -7.33 -6.36 1.01
C LEU A 385 -6.41 -6.41 -0.21
N ASP A 386 -6.20 -5.29 -0.85
CA ASP A 386 -5.10 -5.14 -1.80
C ASP A 386 -3.83 -4.69 -1.07
N GLY A 387 -2.91 -5.63 -0.89
CA GLY A 387 -1.61 -5.41 -0.26
C GLY A 387 -0.44 -5.36 -1.25
N SER A 388 -0.72 -5.07 -2.53
CA SER A 388 0.30 -4.91 -3.58
C SER A 388 0.98 -3.55 -3.50
N ASN A 389 2.18 -3.44 -4.07
CA ASN A 389 2.89 -2.16 -4.14
C ASN A 389 2.15 -1.14 -5.03
N ALA A 390 1.78 -1.56 -6.26
CA ALA A 390 1.17 -0.65 -7.24
C ALA A 390 -0.03 -1.25 -7.99
N ARG A 391 -0.18 -2.58 -7.98
CA ARG A 391 -1.18 -3.26 -8.80
C ARG A 391 -2.60 -3.07 -8.26
N PHE A 392 -3.49 -2.54 -9.09
CA PHE A 392 -4.93 -2.58 -8.90
C PHE A 392 -5.49 -3.93 -9.35
N TYR A 393 -6.60 -4.36 -8.75
CA TYR A 393 -7.34 -5.54 -9.18
C TYR A 393 -8.79 -5.20 -9.50
N THR A 394 -9.26 -5.58 -10.68
CA THR A 394 -10.70 -5.66 -10.99
C THR A 394 -11.14 -7.11 -10.87
N VAL A 395 -11.65 -7.44 -9.68
CA VAL A 395 -11.96 -8.82 -9.31
C VAL A 395 -13.34 -9.26 -9.79
N SER A 396 -13.43 -10.52 -10.22
CA SER A 396 -14.69 -11.20 -10.55
C SER A 396 -14.59 -12.69 -10.28
N PHE A 397 -15.70 -13.30 -9.82
CA PHE A 397 -15.82 -14.74 -9.58
C PHE A 397 -16.23 -15.43 -10.88
N TRP A 398 -15.26 -15.88 -11.64
CA TRP A 398 -15.45 -16.51 -12.96
C TRP A 398 -15.67 -18.01 -12.83
N ILE A 399 -16.68 -18.55 -13.54
CA ILE A 399 -17.03 -19.96 -13.57
C ILE A 399 -16.62 -20.55 -14.93
N PRO A 400 -15.48 -21.27 -15.02
CA PRO A 400 -14.96 -21.79 -16.29
C PRO A 400 -15.94 -22.71 -17.02
N ASN A 401 -16.66 -23.54 -16.27
CA ASN A 401 -17.58 -24.56 -16.78
C ASN A 401 -19.06 -24.14 -16.70
N ALA A 402 -19.34 -22.85 -16.72
CA ALA A 402 -20.69 -22.30 -16.57
C ALA A 402 -21.73 -22.92 -17.52
N THR A 403 -21.35 -23.13 -18.77
CA THR A 403 -22.21 -23.77 -19.77
C THR A 403 -22.59 -25.20 -19.39
N LEU A 404 -21.66 -26.00 -18.88
CA LEU A 404 -21.94 -27.37 -18.41
C LEU A 404 -22.82 -27.38 -17.17
N LEU A 405 -22.73 -26.34 -16.35
CA LEU A 405 -23.51 -26.17 -15.12
C LEU A 405 -24.86 -25.49 -15.37
N GLY A 406 -25.12 -24.99 -16.60
CA GLY A 406 -26.36 -24.29 -16.96
C GLY A 406 -26.57 -22.96 -16.25
N ILE A 407 -25.46 -22.25 -15.85
CA ILE A 407 -25.50 -21.01 -15.10
C ILE A 407 -24.68 -19.91 -15.79
N PRO A 408 -24.83 -18.63 -15.40
CA PRO A 408 -23.95 -17.55 -15.87
C PRO A 408 -22.49 -17.79 -15.52
N ASN A 409 -21.59 -17.27 -16.35
CA ASN A 409 -20.14 -17.43 -16.17
C ASN A 409 -19.50 -16.52 -15.10
N LYS A 410 -20.27 -15.61 -14.50
CA LYS A 410 -19.84 -14.78 -13.37
C LYS A 410 -20.81 -14.92 -12.22
N LEU A 411 -20.31 -15.36 -11.07
CA LEU A 411 -21.09 -15.40 -9.83
C LEU A 411 -21.16 -13.97 -9.26
N PRO A 412 -22.36 -13.43 -9.02
CA PRO A 412 -22.51 -12.16 -8.34
C PRO A 412 -22.14 -12.30 -6.86
N PHE A 413 -21.68 -11.20 -6.26
CA PHE A 413 -21.39 -11.11 -4.84
C PHE A 413 -21.92 -9.80 -4.26
N THR A 414 -22.13 -9.76 -2.95
CA THR A 414 -22.73 -8.60 -2.27
C THR A 414 -21.71 -7.91 -1.41
N ILE A 415 -21.41 -6.66 -1.72
CA ILE A 415 -20.55 -5.80 -0.92
C ILE A 415 -21.37 -5.29 0.27
N ILE A 416 -20.87 -5.46 1.47
CA ILE A 416 -21.52 -5.06 2.72
C ILE A 416 -20.71 -4.03 3.51
N GLY A 417 -19.40 -3.88 3.20
CA GLY A 417 -18.51 -2.95 3.89
C GLY A 417 -17.34 -2.50 3.03
N SER A 418 -16.71 -1.42 3.45
CA SER A 418 -15.49 -0.84 2.91
C SER A 418 -14.51 -0.52 4.03
N ASP A 419 -13.50 0.32 3.80
CA ASP A 419 -12.43 0.66 4.74
C ASP A 419 -12.94 1.00 6.15
N GLY A 420 -13.96 1.84 6.26
CA GLY A 420 -14.50 2.30 7.55
C GLY A 420 -15.71 1.52 8.08
N GLY A 421 -15.94 0.30 7.59
CA GLY A 421 -17.00 -0.58 8.09
C GLY A 421 -18.18 -0.74 7.14
N TYR A 422 -19.35 -1.02 7.71
CA TYR A 422 -20.53 -1.35 6.90
C TYR A 422 -21.02 -0.20 6.03
N LEU A 423 -21.39 -0.53 4.78
CA LEU A 423 -22.09 0.38 3.88
C LEU A 423 -23.49 0.74 4.41
N PRO A 424 -24.09 1.85 3.94
CA PRO A 424 -25.49 2.16 4.24
C PRO A 424 -26.45 1.05 3.80
N ALA A 425 -26.20 0.44 2.65
CA ALA A 425 -27.00 -0.63 2.06
C ALA A 425 -26.09 -1.66 1.36
N PRO A 426 -26.53 -2.92 1.25
CA PRO A 426 -25.79 -3.93 0.49
C PRO A 426 -25.81 -3.63 -1.00
N VAL A 427 -24.67 -3.86 -1.67
CA VAL A 427 -24.53 -3.61 -3.12
C VAL A 427 -24.11 -4.89 -3.83
N THR A 428 -24.99 -5.46 -4.66
CA THR A 428 -24.68 -6.66 -5.43
C THR A 428 -24.04 -6.29 -6.77
N VAL A 429 -22.86 -6.82 -7.02
CA VAL A 429 -22.08 -6.60 -8.23
C VAL A 429 -21.55 -7.92 -8.80
N LYS A 430 -20.96 -7.85 -10.00
CA LYS A 430 -20.25 -8.98 -10.63
C LYS A 430 -18.75 -8.71 -10.76
N GLU A 431 -18.35 -7.46 -10.55
CA GLU A 431 -16.98 -6.99 -10.62
C GLU A 431 -16.78 -5.86 -9.60
N LEU A 432 -15.59 -5.77 -9.06
CA LEU A 432 -15.17 -4.72 -8.14
C LEU A 432 -13.71 -4.37 -8.42
N THR A 433 -13.42 -3.09 -8.60
CA THR A 433 -12.03 -2.62 -8.64
C THR A 433 -11.58 -2.27 -7.23
N ILE A 434 -10.43 -2.80 -6.84
CA ILE A 434 -9.76 -2.55 -5.56
C ILE A 434 -8.37 -2.01 -5.85
N ALA A 435 -7.99 -0.96 -5.14
CA ALA A 435 -6.69 -0.30 -5.21
C ALA A 435 -5.80 -0.71 -4.02
N PRO A 436 -4.46 -0.55 -4.13
CA PRO A 436 -3.57 -0.70 -2.99
C PRO A 436 -4.06 0.05 -1.74
N GLY A 437 -4.09 -0.64 -0.61
CA GLY A 437 -4.58 -0.15 0.68
C GLY A 437 -6.09 -0.24 0.91
N GLU A 438 -6.92 -0.40 -0.12
CA GLU A 438 -8.37 -0.54 0.05
C GLU A 438 -8.76 -1.88 0.64
N ARG A 439 -9.83 -1.87 1.45
CA ARG A 439 -10.47 -3.08 1.99
C ARG A 439 -11.93 -3.12 1.58
N TRP A 440 -12.40 -4.34 1.27
CA TRP A 440 -13.79 -4.60 0.93
C TRP A 440 -14.29 -5.84 1.65
N ASP A 441 -15.48 -5.72 2.25
CA ASP A 441 -16.18 -6.80 2.96
C ASP A 441 -17.32 -7.30 2.09
N ILE A 442 -17.25 -8.56 1.65
CA ILE A 442 -18.17 -9.12 0.67
C ILE A 442 -18.78 -10.45 1.12
N LEU A 443 -20.01 -10.69 0.71
CA LEU A 443 -20.69 -11.99 0.85
C LEU A 443 -20.75 -12.68 -0.51
N VAL A 444 -20.28 -13.92 -0.57
CA VAL A 444 -20.31 -14.77 -1.76
C VAL A 444 -21.13 -16.01 -1.47
N ASP A 445 -22.17 -16.25 -2.27
CA ASP A 445 -23.06 -17.40 -2.12
C ASP A 445 -22.67 -18.51 -3.10
N PHE A 446 -21.89 -19.48 -2.63
CA PHE A 446 -21.46 -20.64 -3.41
C PHE A 446 -22.57 -21.68 -3.61
N SER A 447 -23.72 -21.59 -2.91
CA SER A 447 -24.86 -22.46 -3.15
C SER A 447 -25.53 -22.23 -4.51
N ALA A 448 -25.27 -21.03 -5.11
CA ALA A 448 -25.72 -20.71 -6.47
C ALA A 448 -24.98 -21.52 -7.56
N VAL A 449 -23.92 -22.27 -7.21
CA VAL A 449 -23.16 -23.10 -8.15
C VAL A 449 -23.55 -24.57 -7.93
N PRO A 450 -24.21 -25.22 -8.87
CA PRO A 450 -24.53 -26.64 -8.75
C PRO A 450 -23.27 -27.49 -8.59
N TYR A 451 -23.32 -28.47 -7.68
CA TYR A 451 -22.19 -29.36 -7.48
C TYR A 451 -22.11 -30.44 -8.55
N VAL A 452 -20.99 -30.46 -9.25
CA VAL A 452 -20.57 -31.54 -10.16
C VAL A 452 -19.07 -31.80 -9.91
N PRO A 453 -18.69 -33.02 -9.49
CA PRO A 453 -17.32 -33.36 -9.16
C PRO A 453 -16.33 -32.97 -10.28
N GLY A 454 -15.25 -32.25 -9.93
CA GLY A 454 -14.23 -31.80 -10.87
C GLY A 454 -14.62 -30.64 -11.78
N VAL A 455 -15.90 -30.26 -11.82
CA VAL A 455 -16.46 -29.23 -12.73
C VAL A 455 -16.78 -27.93 -11.98
N SER A 456 -17.32 -28.00 -10.77
CA SER A 456 -17.79 -26.85 -9.98
C SER A 456 -16.63 -26.07 -9.36
N ASN A 457 -15.93 -25.33 -10.22
CA ASN A 457 -14.81 -24.49 -9.87
C ASN A 457 -15.11 -23.02 -10.21
N ILE A 458 -14.60 -22.13 -9.40
CA ILE A 458 -14.68 -20.67 -9.60
C ILE A 458 -13.28 -20.11 -9.52
N ILE A 459 -12.89 -19.29 -10.47
CA ILE A 459 -11.62 -18.57 -10.44
C ILE A 459 -11.91 -17.12 -10.06
N LEU A 460 -11.31 -16.65 -8.97
CA LEU A 460 -11.22 -15.21 -8.71
C LEU A 460 -10.23 -14.64 -9.74
N ARG A 461 -10.75 -13.85 -10.66
CA ARG A 461 -9.97 -13.25 -11.75
C ARG A 461 -9.70 -11.79 -11.51
N ASN A 462 -8.59 -11.35 -12.07
CA ASN A 462 -8.24 -9.94 -12.24
C ASN A 462 -8.34 -9.56 -13.73
N THR A 463 -8.96 -8.42 -14.01
CA THR A 463 -9.01 -7.83 -15.37
C THR A 463 -8.47 -6.40 -15.41
N ALA A 464 -7.98 -5.86 -14.29
CA ALA A 464 -7.36 -4.54 -14.26
C ALA A 464 -6.09 -4.50 -15.12
N GLU A 465 -5.92 -3.40 -15.80
CA GLU A 465 -4.67 -3.07 -16.52
C GLU A 465 -3.57 -2.62 -15.55
N ALA A 466 -2.33 -2.62 -15.98
CA ALA A 466 -1.18 -2.09 -15.25
C ALA A 466 -0.27 -1.26 -16.20
N PRO A 467 0.10 -0.01 -15.87
CA PRO A 467 -0.48 0.83 -14.81
C PRO A 467 -2.00 0.99 -14.93
N PHE A 468 -2.67 1.28 -13.80
CA PHE A 468 -4.13 1.41 -13.83
C PHE A 468 -4.54 2.83 -14.21
N LYS A 469 -5.20 2.97 -15.35
CA LYS A 469 -5.62 4.26 -15.93
C LYS A 469 -7.13 4.54 -15.83
N GLY A 470 -7.80 3.83 -14.96
CA GLY A 470 -9.24 3.98 -14.77
C GLY A 470 -10.10 3.13 -15.72
N GLY A 471 -9.52 2.13 -16.36
CA GLY A 471 -10.21 1.17 -17.23
C GLY A 471 -10.00 1.42 -18.73
N GLY A 472 -8.77 1.67 -19.13
CA GLY A 472 -8.34 1.72 -20.54
C GLY A 472 -7.05 2.49 -20.76
N GLY A 473 -6.07 1.86 -21.37
CA GLY A 473 -4.79 2.48 -21.77
C GLY A 473 -3.54 1.90 -21.11
N GLY A 474 -3.68 1.07 -20.08
CA GLY A 474 -2.60 0.26 -19.51
C GLY A 474 -2.45 -1.08 -20.23
N THR A 475 -1.50 -1.91 -19.78
CA THR A 475 -1.33 -3.28 -20.25
C THR A 475 -2.38 -4.18 -19.59
N PRO A 476 -3.25 -4.85 -20.36
CA PRO A 476 -4.25 -5.77 -19.80
C PRO A 476 -3.60 -6.89 -18.98
N ALA A 477 -4.27 -7.31 -17.91
CA ALA A 477 -3.82 -8.44 -17.09
C ALA A 477 -3.67 -9.72 -17.94
N ASN A 478 -2.51 -10.34 -17.91
CA ASN A 478 -2.27 -11.60 -18.61
C ASN A 478 -3.19 -12.69 -18.03
N PRO A 479 -4.12 -13.27 -18.82
CA PRO A 479 -5.11 -14.23 -18.33
C PRO A 479 -4.49 -15.55 -17.85
N GLN A 480 -3.23 -15.83 -18.17
CA GLN A 480 -2.53 -17.03 -17.74
C GLN A 480 -1.79 -16.84 -16.41
N THR A 481 -1.48 -15.61 -16.01
CA THR A 481 -0.71 -15.30 -14.81
C THR A 481 -1.48 -14.33 -13.92
N VAL A 482 -1.19 -13.04 -13.96
CA VAL A 482 -1.79 -12.00 -13.09
C VAL A 482 -3.29 -11.79 -13.29
N GLY A 483 -3.86 -12.32 -14.34
CA GLY A 483 -5.31 -12.40 -14.56
C GLY A 483 -6.00 -13.47 -13.71
N GLN A 484 -5.25 -14.29 -12.95
CA GLN A 484 -5.79 -15.31 -12.06
C GLN A 484 -5.29 -15.04 -10.64
N ILE A 485 -6.21 -14.96 -9.67
CA ILE A 485 -5.87 -14.67 -8.27
C ILE A 485 -5.85 -15.96 -7.46
N MET A 486 -6.98 -16.66 -7.38
CA MET A 486 -7.12 -17.94 -6.68
C MET A 486 -8.28 -18.75 -7.25
N LYS A 487 -8.41 -20.00 -6.81
CA LYS A 487 -9.52 -20.88 -7.16
C LYS A 487 -10.36 -21.20 -5.94
N PHE A 488 -11.67 -21.28 -6.14
CA PHE A 488 -12.61 -21.92 -5.22
C PHE A 488 -13.11 -23.21 -5.83
N THR A 489 -13.01 -24.32 -5.08
CA THR A 489 -13.56 -25.63 -5.45
C THR A 489 -14.81 -25.89 -4.62
N VAL A 490 -15.98 -25.87 -5.25
CA VAL A 490 -17.25 -26.12 -4.57
C VAL A 490 -17.39 -27.61 -4.26
N LEU A 491 -17.64 -27.92 -2.99
CA LEU A 491 -17.92 -29.27 -2.50
C LEU A 491 -19.41 -29.55 -2.48
N GLY A 492 -19.80 -30.84 -2.57
CA GLY A 492 -21.21 -31.25 -2.50
C GLY A 492 -21.82 -31.22 -1.08
N ALA A 493 -21.08 -30.69 -0.10
CA ALA A 493 -21.55 -30.58 1.28
C ALA A 493 -22.33 -29.26 1.46
N PRO A 494 -23.45 -29.29 2.24
CA PRO A 494 -24.16 -28.06 2.58
C PRO A 494 -23.31 -27.16 3.47
N GLY A 495 -23.34 -25.87 3.18
CA GLY A 495 -22.71 -24.84 3.98
C GLY A 495 -23.74 -24.01 4.75
N TRP A 496 -23.28 -22.94 5.37
CA TRP A 496 -24.14 -22.00 6.07
C TRP A 496 -25.04 -21.23 5.09
N THR A 497 -26.32 -21.08 5.48
CA THR A 497 -27.31 -20.34 4.70
C THR A 497 -27.76 -19.11 5.46
N ARG A 498 -27.96 -18.00 4.76
CA ARG A 498 -28.35 -16.73 5.36
C ARG A 498 -29.81 -16.38 5.13
N GLN A 499 -30.36 -15.54 6.00
CA GLN A 499 -31.52 -14.73 5.69
C GLN A 499 -31.15 -13.62 4.68
N PRO A 500 -32.12 -13.05 3.97
CA PRO A 500 -31.84 -11.89 3.13
C PRO A 500 -31.12 -10.79 3.89
N VAL A 501 -30.09 -10.20 3.27
CA VAL A 501 -29.39 -9.06 3.84
C VAL A 501 -30.37 -7.88 3.93
N PRO A 502 -30.50 -7.20 5.08
CA PRO A 502 -31.37 -6.04 5.22
C PRO A 502 -31.03 -4.95 4.19
N ALA A 503 -32.06 -4.21 3.76
CA ALA A 503 -31.87 -3.09 2.84
C ALA A 503 -31.04 -1.94 3.46
N GLN A 504 -31.02 -1.84 4.77
CA GLN A 504 -30.20 -0.89 5.51
C GLN A 504 -29.24 -1.67 6.43
N LEU A 505 -27.94 -1.45 6.27
CA LEU A 505 -26.89 -2.07 7.08
C LEU A 505 -26.35 -1.12 8.15
N ASN A 506 -26.23 0.16 7.78
CA ASN A 506 -25.67 1.19 8.64
C ASN A 506 -26.34 2.54 8.35
N THR A 507 -26.14 3.49 9.24
CA THR A 507 -26.50 4.90 9.02
C THR A 507 -25.22 5.71 8.95
N ILE A 508 -24.87 6.16 7.75
CA ILE A 508 -23.73 7.04 7.56
C ILE A 508 -24.23 8.48 7.69
N PRO A 509 -23.77 9.24 8.69
CA PRO A 509 -24.19 10.63 8.86
C PRO A 509 -23.70 11.49 7.68
N THR A 510 -24.52 12.42 7.26
CA THR A 510 -24.07 13.50 6.36
C THR A 510 -23.13 14.40 7.16
N LEU A 511 -21.92 14.58 6.69
CA LEU A 511 -20.97 15.48 7.31
C LEU A 511 -21.45 16.94 7.22
N PRO A 512 -21.12 17.78 8.20
CA PRO A 512 -21.41 19.22 8.16
C PRO A 512 -20.90 19.88 6.87
N ALA A 513 -21.41 21.05 6.57
CA ALA A 513 -20.85 21.87 5.50
C ALA A 513 -19.36 22.17 5.81
N PRO A 514 -18.49 22.13 4.80
CA PRO A 514 -17.07 22.36 5.03
C PRO A 514 -16.82 23.80 5.48
N THR A 515 -15.95 23.96 6.48
CA THR A 515 -15.43 25.25 6.93
C THR A 515 -14.30 25.73 6.04
N THR A 516 -13.58 24.79 5.41
CA THR A 516 -12.42 25.02 4.56
C THR A 516 -12.46 24.09 3.35
N SER A 517 -12.02 24.61 2.20
CA SER A 517 -11.77 23.80 1.00
C SER A 517 -10.30 23.88 0.64
N ARG A 518 -9.68 22.71 0.46
CA ARG A 518 -8.25 22.56 0.15
C ARG A 518 -8.10 21.93 -1.22
N GLN A 519 -7.50 22.66 -2.16
CA GLN A 519 -7.19 22.10 -3.48
C GLN A 519 -5.75 21.59 -3.52
N LEU A 520 -5.60 20.34 -3.93
CA LEU A 520 -4.35 19.59 -3.90
C LEU A 520 -4.13 18.95 -5.26
N THR A 521 -2.98 19.23 -5.89
CA THR A 521 -2.66 18.74 -7.23
C THR A 521 -1.66 17.59 -7.14
N LEU A 522 -1.98 16.45 -7.78
CA LEU A 522 -1.05 15.35 -7.96
C LEU A 522 -0.14 15.66 -9.14
N LEU A 523 1.16 15.51 -9.00
CA LEU A 523 2.11 15.86 -10.06
C LEU A 523 3.19 14.79 -10.21
N GLU A 524 3.65 14.61 -11.44
CA GLU A 524 4.79 13.79 -11.79
C GLU A 524 5.82 14.66 -12.51
N VAL A 525 7.05 14.62 -12.03
CA VAL A 525 8.19 15.22 -12.72
C VAL A 525 8.72 14.22 -13.73
N MET A 526 8.52 14.48 -15.01
CA MET A 526 8.82 13.52 -16.07
C MET A 526 10.25 13.69 -16.61
N GLY A 527 10.96 12.57 -16.70
CA GLY A 527 12.25 12.44 -17.41
C GLY A 527 12.12 11.62 -18.69
N PRO A 528 13.24 11.41 -19.43
CA PRO A 528 13.25 10.65 -20.68
C PRO A 528 12.79 9.19 -20.53
N GLY A 529 12.96 8.59 -19.33
CA GLY A 529 12.62 7.20 -19.02
C GLY A 529 11.32 7.00 -18.24
N GLY A 530 10.58 8.07 -17.96
CA GLY A 530 9.37 8.05 -17.13
C GLY A 530 9.45 9.04 -15.95
N PRO A 531 8.62 8.88 -14.92
CA PRO A 531 8.67 9.74 -13.73
C PRO A 531 10.04 9.74 -13.06
N LEU A 532 10.53 10.92 -12.69
CA LEU A 532 11.70 11.14 -11.83
C LEU A 532 11.28 11.23 -10.38
N GLU A 533 10.24 12.01 -10.11
CA GLU A 533 9.64 12.24 -8.80
C GLU A 533 8.12 12.31 -8.93
N VAL A 534 7.42 11.94 -7.88
CA VAL A 534 5.95 12.00 -7.79
C VAL A 534 5.58 12.85 -6.58
N LEU A 535 4.77 13.89 -6.76
CA LEU A 535 4.64 14.97 -5.79
C LEU A 535 3.17 15.21 -5.42
N LEU A 536 2.95 15.61 -4.17
CA LEU A 536 1.70 16.15 -3.69
C LEU A 536 1.80 17.67 -3.64
N ASP A 537 0.94 18.34 -4.41
CA ASP A 537 0.88 19.80 -4.53
C ASP A 537 2.22 20.45 -4.95
N GLY A 538 3.02 19.69 -5.70
CA GLY A 538 4.35 20.11 -6.18
C GLY A 538 5.44 20.09 -5.12
N LYS A 539 5.19 19.55 -3.94
CA LYS A 539 6.08 19.60 -2.78
C LYS A 539 6.72 18.26 -2.48
N LYS A 540 7.97 18.32 -2.02
CA LYS A 540 8.69 17.20 -1.42
C LYS A 540 8.32 17.00 0.05
N TRP A 541 8.65 15.85 0.61
CA TRP A 541 8.46 15.53 2.03
C TRP A 541 9.01 16.61 2.97
N GLY A 542 10.24 17.05 2.73
CA GLY A 542 10.93 18.04 3.55
C GLY A 542 10.45 19.48 3.41
N ALA A 543 9.45 19.77 2.55
CA ALA A 543 8.89 21.12 2.42
C ALA A 543 7.99 21.48 3.62
N ASP A 544 7.86 22.78 3.89
CA ASP A 544 7.01 23.30 4.97
C ASP A 544 5.61 22.70 4.95
N ILE A 545 5.08 22.35 6.13
CA ILE A 545 3.75 21.75 6.26
C ILE A 545 2.67 22.79 5.92
N SER A 546 1.96 22.56 4.84
CA SER A 546 0.85 23.40 4.36
C SER A 546 -0.52 22.88 4.82
N GLU A 547 -0.61 21.61 5.17
CA GLU A 547 -1.84 20.92 5.56
C GLU A 547 -2.04 21.03 7.09
N ASN A 548 -2.35 22.25 7.58
CA ASN A 548 -2.77 22.45 8.95
C ASN A 548 -4.31 22.40 9.00
N VAL A 549 -4.85 21.44 9.74
CA VAL A 549 -6.29 21.20 9.87
C VAL A 549 -6.74 21.47 11.31
N THR A 550 -8.00 21.81 11.51
CA THR A 550 -8.52 22.10 12.85
C THR A 550 -9.32 20.92 13.40
N LEU A 551 -9.02 20.52 14.63
CA LEU A 551 -9.75 19.47 15.33
C LEU A 551 -11.24 19.78 15.40
N GLY A 552 -12.09 18.86 14.97
CA GLY A 552 -13.54 18.99 14.92
C GLY A 552 -14.09 19.63 13.65
N ASP A 553 -13.27 20.31 12.86
CA ASP A 553 -13.69 20.93 11.60
C ASP A 553 -13.96 19.91 10.50
N THR A 554 -14.76 20.34 9.53
CA THR A 554 -15.02 19.60 8.30
C THR A 554 -14.36 20.34 7.14
N GLU A 555 -13.55 19.65 6.35
CA GLU A 555 -12.93 20.20 5.13
C GLU A 555 -13.41 19.45 3.88
N GLU A 556 -13.40 20.13 2.74
CA GLU A 556 -13.40 19.50 1.42
C GLU A 556 -11.98 19.49 0.85
N TRP A 557 -11.48 18.31 0.57
CA TRP A 557 -10.23 18.12 -0.14
C TRP A 557 -10.51 17.84 -1.61
N ILE A 558 -10.03 18.74 -2.46
CA ILE A 558 -10.22 18.73 -3.90
C ILE A 558 -8.94 18.20 -4.53
N ILE A 559 -8.92 16.92 -4.85
CA ILE A 559 -7.77 16.21 -5.40
C ILE A 559 -7.84 16.31 -6.92
N VAL A 560 -6.92 17.07 -7.50
CA VAL A 560 -6.81 17.25 -8.96
C VAL A 560 -5.73 16.31 -9.48
N ASN A 561 -6.10 15.35 -10.33
CA ASN A 561 -5.16 14.39 -10.90
C ASN A 561 -4.92 14.67 -12.40
N PRO A 562 -3.88 15.44 -12.76
CA PRO A 562 -3.47 15.65 -14.15
C PRO A 562 -2.51 14.57 -14.68
N THR A 563 -2.09 13.62 -13.87
CA THR A 563 -1.14 12.56 -14.24
C THR A 563 -1.77 11.53 -15.17
N ALA A 564 -0.97 10.56 -15.63
CA ALA A 564 -1.45 9.52 -16.53
C ALA A 564 -2.09 8.32 -15.82
N ASP A 565 -1.86 8.18 -14.52
CA ASP A 565 -2.22 6.99 -13.74
C ASP A 565 -3.20 7.32 -12.60
N ALA A 566 -3.90 6.30 -12.11
CA ALA A 566 -4.77 6.43 -10.94
C ALA A 566 -3.95 6.31 -9.65
N HIS A 567 -4.18 7.22 -8.71
CA HIS A 567 -3.51 7.22 -7.42
C HIS A 567 -4.51 6.88 -6.30
N PRO A 568 -4.30 5.82 -5.52
CA PRO A 568 -5.06 5.58 -4.30
C PRO A 568 -4.55 6.54 -3.21
N ILE A 569 -5.32 7.56 -2.91
CA ILE A 569 -4.97 8.58 -1.91
C ILE A 569 -5.51 8.16 -0.55
N HIS A 570 -4.60 8.00 0.40
CA HIS A 570 -4.86 7.64 1.79
C HIS A 570 -4.61 8.79 2.75
N LEU A 571 -5.47 8.91 3.77
CA LEU A 571 -5.34 9.85 4.87
C LEU A 571 -5.26 9.07 6.20
N HIS A 572 -4.23 9.30 6.98
CA HIS A 572 -4.09 8.76 8.33
C HIS A 572 -5.08 9.41 9.31
N LEU A 573 -5.30 8.81 10.47
CA LEU A 573 -6.21 9.23 11.55
C LEU A 573 -7.69 9.23 11.17
N VAL A 574 -8.06 9.75 10.01
CA VAL A 574 -9.43 10.11 9.67
C VAL A 574 -10.02 9.26 8.56
N GLN A 575 -11.34 9.18 8.55
CA GLN A 575 -12.09 8.64 7.43
C GLN A 575 -12.96 9.72 6.81
N PHE A 576 -13.22 9.59 5.52
CA PHE A 576 -13.91 10.61 4.72
C PHE A 576 -15.05 10.00 3.90
N GLN A 577 -15.85 10.87 3.29
CA GLN A 577 -16.89 10.53 2.34
C GLN A 577 -16.53 11.08 0.97
N LEU A 578 -16.63 10.25 -0.07
CA LEU A 578 -16.54 10.71 -1.46
C LEU A 578 -17.75 11.60 -1.78
N VAL A 579 -17.50 12.80 -2.29
CA VAL A 579 -18.53 13.74 -2.73
C VAL A 579 -18.82 13.59 -4.21
N SER A 580 -17.78 13.67 -5.04
CA SER A 580 -17.93 13.62 -6.49
C SER A 580 -16.61 13.39 -7.23
N ARG A 581 -16.75 13.01 -8.49
CA ARG A 581 -15.66 13.04 -9.49
C ARG A 581 -16.13 13.76 -10.75
N GLN A 582 -15.25 14.52 -11.39
CA GLN A 582 -15.54 15.17 -12.65
C GLN A 582 -14.28 15.32 -13.51
N ASN A 583 -14.39 15.09 -14.81
CA ASN A 583 -13.30 15.31 -15.73
C ASN A 583 -12.93 16.80 -15.86
N PHE A 584 -11.68 17.10 -16.22
CA PHE A 584 -11.20 18.47 -16.43
C PHE A 584 -10.21 18.57 -17.58
N ARG A 585 -9.90 19.81 -17.99
CA ARG A 585 -8.95 20.11 -19.09
C ARG A 585 -7.52 20.06 -18.58
N VAL A 586 -6.91 18.86 -18.59
CA VAL A 586 -5.59 18.58 -18.04
C VAL A 586 -4.51 19.53 -18.55
N ASN A 587 -4.25 19.55 -19.85
CA ASN A 587 -3.14 20.33 -20.42
C ASN A 587 -3.20 21.82 -20.07
N LYS A 588 -4.42 22.39 -20.11
CA LYS A 588 -4.58 23.80 -19.74
C LYS A 588 -4.34 24.03 -18.26
N TYR A 589 -4.84 23.14 -17.41
CA TYR A 589 -4.64 23.23 -15.97
C TYR A 589 -3.15 23.18 -15.59
N VAL A 590 -2.42 22.19 -16.12
CA VAL A 590 -0.97 22.03 -15.89
C VAL A 590 -0.19 23.25 -16.39
N THR A 591 -0.53 23.77 -17.57
CA THR A 591 0.12 24.99 -18.11
C THR A 591 -0.09 26.18 -17.17
N ASP A 592 -1.32 26.40 -16.70
CA ASP A 592 -1.63 27.52 -15.81
C ASP A 592 -1.02 27.30 -14.40
N TRP A 593 -0.97 26.04 -13.92
CA TRP A 593 -0.31 25.69 -12.67
C TRP A 593 1.19 26.00 -12.71
N MET A 594 1.88 25.60 -13.79
CA MET A 594 3.30 25.87 -13.98
C MET A 594 3.59 27.37 -14.16
N ALA A 595 2.65 28.11 -14.74
CA ALA A 595 2.79 29.57 -14.86
C ALA A 595 2.73 30.29 -13.51
N LEU A 596 2.02 29.72 -12.52
CA LEU A 596 1.90 30.26 -11.16
C LEU A 596 3.07 29.85 -10.26
N ASN A 597 3.55 28.61 -10.39
CA ASN A 597 4.47 27.99 -9.42
C ASN A 597 5.87 27.71 -9.98
N GLY A 598 6.04 27.74 -11.30
CA GLY A 598 7.24 27.22 -11.95
C GLY A 598 7.17 25.71 -12.20
N MET A 599 8.30 25.14 -12.56
CA MET A 599 8.44 23.68 -12.72
C MET A 599 8.50 23.03 -11.32
N PRO A 600 7.76 21.92 -11.08
CA PRO A 600 7.91 21.17 -9.86
C PRO A 600 9.26 20.41 -9.80
N PRO A 601 9.82 20.11 -8.63
CA PRO A 601 9.30 20.47 -7.30
C PRO A 601 9.43 21.96 -7.00
N VAL A 602 8.47 22.50 -6.27
CA VAL A 602 8.54 23.89 -5.82
C VAL A 602 9.52 24.03 -4.63
N PRO A 603 10.08 25.24 -4.35
CA PRO A 603 10.90 25.47 -3.17
C PRO A 603 10.19 25.08 -1.87
N ASN A 604 10.95 24.65 -0.86
CA ASN A 604 10.42 24.12 0.40
C ASN A 604 9.49 25.08 1.14
N ASP A 605 9.80 26.38 1.11
CA ASP A 605 9.02 27.46 1.74
C ASP A 605 7.95 28.06 0.82
N TRP A 606 7.77 27.51 -0.41
CA TRP A 606 6.82 28.02 -1.36
C TRP A 606 5.38 27.69 -0.98
N VAL A 607 4.50 28.68 -1.07
CA VAL A 607 3.05 28.47 -0.95
C VAL A 607 2.49 28.18 -2.34
N THR A 608 2.16 26.92 -2.59
CA THR A 608 1.61 26.48 -3.89
C THR A 608 0.32 27.22 -4.22
N GLN A 609 0.23 27.76 -5.42
CA GLN A 609 -0.94 28.48 -5.94
C GLN A 609 -1.66 27.59 -6.96
N ASN A 610 -2.73 26.96 -6.54
CA ASN A 610 -3.54 26.13 -7.42
C ASN A 610 -4.50 26.99 -8.25
N PRO A 611 -4.50 26.89 -9.60
CA PRO A 611 -5.49 27.57 -10.41
C PRO A 611 -6.89 27.00 -10.07
N PRO A 612 -7.95 27.85 -9.96
CA PRO A 612 -9.28 27.38 -9.54
C PRO A 612 -9.79 26.25 -10.45
N TYR A 613 -9.91 25.04 -9.92
CA TYR A 613 -10.25 23.82 -10.68
C TYR A 613 -11.56 23.95 -11.46
N GLN A 614 -12.52 24.74 -10.95
CA GLN A 614 -13.82 24.98 -11.56
C GLN A 614 -13.71 25.52 -13.00
N ASN A 615 -12.65 26.27 -13.30
CA ASN A 615 -12.42 26.86 -14.63
C ASN A 615 -12.05 25.83 -15.68
N TYR A 616 -11.73 24.60 -15.26
CA TYR A 616 -11.24 23.53 -16.13
C TYR A 616 -12.21 22.37 -16.26
N LEU A 617 -13.25 22.30 -15.45
CA LEU A 617 -14.19 21.18 -15.43
C LEU A 617 -14.83 20.93 -16.79
N GLN A 618 -15.03 19.66 -17.11
CA GLN A 618 -15.67 19.17 -18.32
C GLN A 618 -16.61 17.99 -18.00
N GLY A 619 -17.58 17.80 -18.90
CA GLY A 619 -18.52 16.68 -18.79
C GLY A 619 -19.45 16.80 -17.59
N LYS A 620 -20.06 15.69 -17.22
CA LYS A 620 -21.01 15.61 -16.11
C LYS A 620 -20.27 15.29 -14.81
N ILE A 621 -20.73 15.86 -13.73
CA ILE A 621 -20.35 15.46 -12.38
C ILE A 621 -20.90 14.06 -12.09
N ALA A 622 -20.08 13.19 -11.53
CA ALA A 622 -20.45 11.86 -11.06
C ALA A 622 -20.38 11.83 -9.53
N GLY A 623 -21.46 11.42 -8.88
CA GLY A 623 -21.45 11.11 -7.46
C GLY A 623 -20.75 9.78 -7.17
N PRO A 624 -20.66 9.39 -5.88
CA PRO A 624 -20.14 8.08 -5.47
C PRO A 624 -20.88 6.93 -6.15
N ARG A 625 -20.16 5.88 -6.51
CA ARG A 625 -20.80 4.60 -6.83
C ARG A 625 -21.47 4.06 -5.57
N LEU A 626 -22.49 3.22 -5.70
CA LEU A 626 -23.23 2.73 -4.53
C LEU A 626 -22.33 2.10 -3.45
N HIS A 627 -21.29 1.38 -3.85
CA HIS A 627 -20.34 0.80 -2.90
C HIS A 627 -19.30 1.79 -2.34
N GLU A 628 -19.22 3.02 -2.87
CA GLU A 628 -18.36 4.08 -2.35
C GLU A 628 -19.11 5.03 -1.40
N THR A 629 -20.35 4.74 -1.02
CA THR A 629 -21.18 5.60 -0.15
C THR A 629 -20.91 5.40 1.34
N GLY A 630 -20.01 4.49 1.72
CA GLY A 630 -19.54 4.26 3.09
C GLY A 630 -18.42 5.21 3.49
N TRP A 631 -17.86 4.95 4.66
CA TRP A 631 -16.64 5.56 5.13
C TRP A 631 -15.43 4.97 4.39
N LYS A 632 -14.53 5.84 3.97
CA LYS A 632 -13.29 5.48 3.27
C LYS A 632 -12.10 6.17 3.92
N ASP A 633 -10.95 5.54 3.92
CA ASP A 633 -9.67 6.17 4.24
C ASP A 633 -8.73 6.21 3.03
N THR A 634 -9.04 5.45 1.99
CA THR A 634 -8.28 5.36 0.74
C THR A 634 -9.22 5.53 -0.45
N ILE A 635 -8.92 6.46 -1.37
CA ILE A 635 -9.78 6.80 -2.51
C ILE A 635 -9.02 6.77 -3.83
N GLN A 636 -9.60 6.15 -4.86
CA GLN A 636 -9.06 6.13 -6.22
C GLN A 636 -9.24 7.50 -6.88
N ALA A 637 -8.17 8.26 -7.02
CA ALA A 637 -8.11 9.50 -7.79
C ALA A 637 -7.72 9.17 -9.24
N PHE A 638 -8.69 9.17 -10.16
CA PHE A 638 -8.48 8.76 -11.55
C PHE A 638 -7.79 9.84 -12.39
N PRO A 639 -6.98 9.44 -13.40
CA PRO A 639 -6.34 10.37 -14.32
C PRO A 639 -7.36 11.28 -15.03
N GLY A 640 -7.01 12.55 -15.17
CA GLY A 640 -7.86 13.53 -15.83
C GLY A 640 -9.14 13.89 -15.10
N GLN A 641 -9.25 13.57 -13.81
CA GLN A 641 -10.40 13.87 -12.98
C GLN A 641 -10.04 14.71 -11.75
N VAL A 642 -10.99 15.50 -11.32
CA VAL A 642 -11.04 16.10 -9.99
C VAL A 642 -11.89 15.21 -9.12
N THR A 643 -11.32 14.71 -8.02
CA THR A 643 -12.00 13.91 -7.00
C THR A 643 -12.19 14.78 -5.77
N ILE A 644 -13.42 14.90 -5.28
CA ILE A 644 -13.74 15.70 -4.09
C ILE A 644 -14.14 14.75 -2.96
N ILE A 645 -13.43 14.83 -1.85
CA ILE A 645 -13.77 14.13 -0.61
C ILE A 645 -14.14 15.15 0.47
N ARG A 646 -14.99 14.74 1.39
CA ARG A 646 -15.32 15.50 2.58
C ARG A 646 -14.83 14.74 3.80
N VAL A 647 -14.01 15.39 4.59
CA VAL A 647 -13.37 14.82 5.78
C VAL A 647 -13.71 15.67 6.99
N ARG A 648 -13.97 15.01 8.12
CA ARG A 648 -14.09 15.67 9.41
C ARG A 648 -12.98 15.20 10.33
N PHE A 649 -12.25 16.11 10.92
CA PHE A 649 -11.15 15.80 11.84
C PHE A 649 -11.68 15.49 13.24
N ALA A 650 -12.50 14.46 13.34
CA ALA A 650 -13.14 13.96 14.54
C ALA A 650 -13.47 12.47 14.36
N PRO A 651 -13.68 11.69 15.46
CA PRO A 651 -14.02 10.27 15.36
C PRO A 651 -15.26 10.02 14.51
N ILE A 652 -15.24 9.02 13.63
CA ILE A 652 -16.41 8.64 12.83
C ILE A 652 -17.57 8.08 13.67
N GLY A 653 -17.24 7.50 14.82
CA GLY A 653 -18.21 7.05 15.82
C GLY A 653 -18.92 8.20 16.57
N GLY A 654 -18.47 9.44 16.37
CA GLY A 654 -18.91 10.63 17.09
C GLY A 654 -18.17 10.85 18.42
N GLY A 655 -18.40 12.02 19.06
CA GLY A 655 -17.69 12.37 20.29
C GLY A 655 -16.31 13.00 20.04
N THR A 656 -15.37 12.73 20.93
CA THR A 656 -13.98 13.19 20.89
C THR A 656 -13.05 12.01 20.89
N TYR A 657 -11.85 12.15 20.31
CA TYR A 657 -10.82 11.12 20.41
C TYR A 657 -10.47 10.85 21.88
N PRO A 658 -10.17 9.59 22.28
CA PRO A 658 -9.72 9.26 23.63
C PRO A 658 -8.23 9.59 23.84
N PHE A 659 -7.68 10.45 22.97
CA PHE A 659 -6.29 10.93 22.98
C PHE A 659 -6.22 12.35 22.42
N ASP A 660 -5.09 13.01 22.62
CA ASP A 660 -4.83 14.34 22.05
C ASP A 660 -4.32 14.20 20.60
N ALA A 661 -5.20 14.37 19.63
CA ALA A 661 -4.87 14.31 18.21
C ALA A 661 -4.00 15.50 17.73
N THR A 662 -3.80 16.54 18.57
CA THR A 662 -2.97 17.72 18.24
C THR A 662 -1.53 17.55 18.65
N GLN A 663 -1.19 16.46 19.36
CA GLN A 663 0.15 16.14 19.76
C GLN A 663 1.00 15.70 18.55
N GLY A 664 2.26 16.14 18.51
CA GLY A 664 3.20 15.69 17.47
C GLY A 664 3.61 14.22 17.60
N PRO A 665 4.17 13.64 16.53
CA PRO A 665 4.74 14.27 15.32
C PRO A 665 3.73 14.73 14.27
N GLY A 666 2.45 14.39 14.39
CA GLY A 666 1.41 14.63 13.41
C GLY A 666 1.11 13.38 12.58
N TYR A 667 0.42 13.57 11.47
CA TYR A 667 -0.06 12.50 10.59
C TYR A 667 0.41 12.73 9.16
N VAL A 668 0.15 11.76 8.28
CA VAL A 668 0.49 11.89 6.86
C VAL A 668 -0.72 11.61 5.98
N TRP A 669 -0.67 12.12 4.76
CA TRP A 669 -1.50 11.70 3.65
C TRP A 669 -0.61 11.42 2.45
N HIS A 670 -0.93 10.41 1.68
CA HIS A 670 -0.05 9.92 0.62
C HIS A 670 -0.80 9.13 -0.45
N CYS A 671 -0.13 8.88 -1.57
CA CYS A 671 -0.51 7.87 -2.52
C CYS A 671 -0.14 6.49 -1.97
N HIS A 672 -1.04 5.53 -2.01
CA HIS A 672 -0.78 4.17 -1.54
C HIS A 672 -0.20 3.23 -2.63
N ILE A 673 0.24 3.76 -3.76
CA ILE A 673 1.26 3.11 -4.58
C ILE A 673 2.57 3.32 -3.83
N LEU A 674 3.11 2.25 -3.22
CA LEU A 674 4.24 2.34 -2.29
C LEU A 674 5.51 2.88 -2.95
N ASP A 675 5.65 2.64 -4.25
CA ASP A 675 6.75 3.20 -5.04
C ASP A 675 6.62 4.72 -5.17
N HIS A 676 5.39 5.24 -5.30
CA HIS A 676 5.10 6.68 -5.31
C HIS A 676 5.27 7.30 -3.92
N GLU A 677 4.75 6.64 -2.88
CA GLU A 677 4.89 7.05 -1.49
C GLU A 677 6.35 7.29 -1.13
N ASP A 678 7.22 6.32 -1.43
CA ASP A 678 8.65 6.38 -1.14
C ASP A 678 9.41 7.45 -1.96
N ASN A 679 8.88 7.88 -3.11
CA ASN A 679 9.47 8.93 -3.92
C ASN A 679 8.61 10.20 -3.91
N GLU A 680 8.46 10.78 -2.72
CA GLU A 680 7.93 12.11 -2.42
C GLU A 680 6.38 12.25 -2.54
N MET A 681 5.60 11.21 -2.90
CA MET A 681 4.13 11.32 -2.95
C MET A 681 3.49 11.09 -1.58
N MET A 682 4.09 11.68 -0.57
CA MET A 682 3.65 11.68 0.83
C MET A 682 3.93 13.05 1.46
N ARG A 683 2.96 13.55 2.25
CA ARG A 683 3.09 14.83 2.94
C ARG A 683 2.61 14.72 4.39
N PRO A 684 3.30 15.35 5.33
CA PRO A 684 2.82 15.48 6.69
C PRO A 684 1.67 16.47 6.78
N TYR A 685 0.78 16.26 7.74
CA TYR A 685 -0.23 17.23 8.15
C TYR A 685 -0.36 17.30 9.67
N LEU A 686 -0.80 18.46 10.18
CA LEU A 686 -0.95 18.71 11.61
C LEU A 686 -2.40 19.03 11.96
N VAL A 687 -2.91 18.38 12.99
CA VAL A 687 -4.17 18.73 13.63
C VAL A 687 -3.92 19.84 14.66
N LYS A 688 -4.65 20.91 14.59
CA LYS A 688 -4.54 22.06 15.49
C LYS A 688 -5.79 22.19 16.35
N LEU A 689 -5.65 22.75 17.53
CA LEU A 689 -6.81 23.13 18.33
C LEU A 689 -7.60 24.25 17.60
N PRO A 690 -8.94 24.28 17.74
CA PRO A 690 -9.71 25.42 17.27
C PRO A 690 -9.20 26.71 17.94
N PRO A 691 -9.24 27.85 17.23
CA PRO A 691 -8.88 29.12 17.84
C PRO A 691 -9.79 29.35 19.05
N PRO A 692 -9.29 30.01 20.10
CA PRO A 692 -10.12 30.35 21.26
C PRO A 692 -11.33 31.21 20.80
N PRO A 693 -12.50 31.01 21.41
CA PRO A 693 -13.76 31.67 21.02
C PRO A 693 -13.70 33.19 21.19
#